data_bdfd38aac9e0a49140c3dcee230c1475
#
_entry.id   bdfd38aac9e0a49140c3dcee230c1475
#
_cell.length_a   1.000
_cell.length_b   1.000
_cell.length_c   1.000
_cell.angle_alpha   90.00
_cell.angle_beta   90.00
_cell.angle_gamma   90.00
#
_symmetry.space_group_name_H-M   'P 1'
#
loop_
_entity.id
_entity.type
_entity.pdbx_description
1 polymer ?
#
loop_
_entity_poly.entity_id
_entity_poly.type
_entity_poly.pdbx_seq_one_letter_code
_entity_poly.pdbx_strand_id
1 'polypeptide(L)'
;MKTKWMFLVLLALLTACGPLFAPSLDQRAAGIAGATTSDGVEGDAMAQTESFAGSSPAPEFPTGLDWLNTDQPLTLESLQGKIVLLDFWTYGCINCIHIIPDLKQLEAEFPDELVVIGVHSAKFDNEGDTENIRQIIQRYDIEHPVINDSDFIVWQQWSARAWPTLALIDPAGNIVGVHSGEGVYPLFQPVIAALVNEFDAMGQLDRTPITFDLEREGEPEGFLSYPGKVLVDEDGGRLFIADTNNNRIVVADLESGNVLASIGSGRYAYLDGTYDTASFAYPQGMALSPDGERLYVADVDNHAIRVVDLAAETVDTLAGTGEQSRTYPPSRGSAPDVDLNSPWDLLLDGNQLYIAMAGSHQLWVMDLDSGEVQPLSGSGREGTGDGASTYAELAQPSGLALTPDGRLFFADSEGSSIRWSDLNAGGLVETAVGSGRSLFDFGDIDGVGTEARLQHPLGIVYLDGQLYVADTYNHKIKRLDPDSLTISTIAGGEAGERDGSDPLFYEPGGLDASGSLLYIADTNNHAIRILDLQSGNVITFELSGELAVPPRPDALPAQIVFDTMVLAPGQGNITFTINLPAGFKINDLAPSSLSWTLDSRLFSGDVPAESINLAPDTTFPIQLEGTFTEGSGNIVVDLLLYSCEEGEESLCYVDNVQLVTPVVVQDGGSETLSIDYTVNVNE
;
A
#
# COMPACT_ATOMS: atom_id res chain seq x y z
N MET A 1 -21.77 -58.12 30.97
CA MET A 1 -22.77 -58.48 29.93
C MET A 1 -22.61 -57.57 28.78
N LYS A 2 -22.28 -58.10 27.62
CA LYS A 2 -22.00 -57.41 26.36
C LYS A 2 -23.32 -57.08 25.66
N THR A 3 -23.49 -55.85 25.16
CA THR A 3 -24.50 -55.60 24.14
C THR A 3 -23.88 -54.74 23.06
N LYS A 4 -23.63 -55.34 21.90
CA LYS A 4 -23.27 -54.72 20.63
C LYS A 4 -24.50 -54.06 20.05
N TRP A 5 -24.40 -52.82 19.65
CA TRP A 5 -25.37 -52.18 18.72
C TRP A 5 -24.70 -52.00 17.37
N MET A 6 -25.32 -52.65 16.40
CA MET A 6 -24.99 -52.65 14.98
C MET A 6 -25.70 -51.44 14.35
N PHE A 7 -24.95 -50.48 13.81
CA PHE A 7 -25.51 -49.39 13.03
C PHE A 7 -25.71 -49.84 11.58
N LEU A 8 -26.95 -49.91 11.17
CA LEU A 8 -27.39 -50.05 9.79
C LEU A 8 -27.06 -48.74 9.04
N VAL A 9 -26.27 -48.82 7.99
CA VAL A 9 -26.04 -47.73 7.02
C VAL A 9 -27.25 -47.68 6.11
N LEU A 10 -28.06 -46.64 6.25
CA LEU A 10 -29.10 -46.27 5.29
C LEU A 10 -28.47 -45.38 4.22
N LEU A 11 -28.24 -45.93 3.03
CA LEU A 11 -27.81 -45.19 1.85
C LEU A 11 -29.01 -44.38 1.34
N ALA A 12 -29.12 -43.10 1.73
CA ALA A 12 -30.04 -42.18 1.09
C ALA A 12 -29.33 -41.60 -0.15
N LEU A 13 -29.87 -41.90 -1.32
CA LEU A 13 -29.58 -41.22 -2.56
C LEU A 13 -30.02 -39.77 -2.46
N LEU A 14 -29.09 -38.86 -2.08
CA LEU A 14 -29.21 -37.44 -2.31
C LEU A 14 -28.72 -37.16 -3.72
N THR A 15 -29.67 -36.87 -4.61
CA THR A 15 -29.43 -36.28 -5.91
C THR A 15 -28.71 -34.95 -5.70
N ALA A 16 -27.47 -34.90 -6.14
CA ALA A 16 -26.57 -33.77 -6.02
C ALA A 16 -27.09 -32.58 -6.81
N CYS A 17 -27.38 -31.47 -6.12
CA CYS A 17 -27.01 -30.18 -6.63
C CYS A 17 -25.49 -30.07 -6.43
N GLY A 18 -24.71 -30.27 -7.47
CA GLY A 18 -23.27 -30.02 -7.43
C GLY A 18 -23.00 -28.53 -7.24
N PRO A 19 -21.91 -28.16 -6.59
CA PRO A 19 -21.50 -26.75 -6.54
C PRO A 19 -21.30 -26.27 -7.98
N LEU A 20 -21.86 -25.11 -8.29
CA LEU A 20 -21.61 -24.38 -9.54
C LEU A 20 -20.12 -24.00 -9.56
N PHE A 21 -19.30 -24.81 -10.23
CA PHE A 21 -17.93 -24.43 -10.54
C PHE A 21 -18.00 -23.37 -11.65
N ALA A 22 -17.87 -22.09 -11.26
CA ALA A 22 -17.56 -21.04 -12.23
C ALA A 22 -16.17 -21.36 -12.84
N PRO A 23 -15.99 -21.20 -14.16
CA PRO A 23 -14.67 -21.40 -14.80
C PRO A 23 -13.66 -20.40 -14.23
N SER A 24 -12.39 -20.81 -14.06
CA SER A 24 -11.34 -19.87 -13.66
C SER A 24 -11.08 -18.87 -14.78
N LEU A 25 -10.91 -17.61 -14.44
CA LEU A 25 -10.61 -16.54 -15.40
C LEU A 25 -9.27 -16.75 -16.11
N ASP A 26 -8.29 -17.36 -15.43
CA ASP A 26 -6.97 -17.69 -16.01
C ASP A 26 -7.07 -18.50 -17.29
N GLN A 27 -8.04 -19.41 -17.40
CA GLN A 27 -8.26 -20.23 -18.60
C GLN A 27 -8.88 -19.41 -19.74
N ARG A 28 -9.65 -18.36 -19.44
CA ARG A 28 -10.28 -17.49 -20.43
C ARG A 28 -9.32 -16.42 -20.95
N ALA A 29 -8.52 -15.80 -20.06
CA ALA A 29 -7.49 -14.82 -20.42
C ALA A 29 -6.39 -15.41 -21.31
N ALA A 30 -5.99 -16.67 -21.09
CA ALA A 30 -5.03 -17.38 -21.94
C ALA A 30 -5.52 -17.52 -23.40
N GLY A 31 -6.83 -17.51 -23.66
CA GLY A 31 -7.42 -17.51 -25.00
C GLY A 31 -7.16 -16.20 -25.76
N ILE A 32 -7.13 -15.06 -25.08
CA ILE A 32 -6.86 -13.73 -25.68
C ILE A 32 -5.38 -13.64 -26.12
N ALA A 33 -4.44 -14.05 -25.27
CA ALA A 33 -3.01 -14.01 -25.56
C ALA A 33 -2.60 -14.95 -26.71
N GLY A 34 -3.34 -16.07 -26.93
CA GLY A 34 -3.11 -17.01 -28.03
C GLY A 34 -3.60 -16.54 -29.41
N ALA A 35 -4.53 -15.59 -29.45
CA ALA A 35 -5.12 -15.07 -30.67
C ALA A 35 -4.22 -14.06 -31.43
N THR A 36 -3.22 -13.48 -30.75
CA THR A 36 -2.34 -12.45 -31.34
C THR A 36 -1.06 -12.97 -32.02
N THR A 37 -0.79 -14.29 -32.01
CA THR A 37 0.50 -14.86 -32.51
C THR A 37 0.39 -15.82 -33.70
N SER A 38 -0.70 -15.88 -34.46
CA SER A 38 -0.75 -16.69 -35.65
C SER A 38 -0.62 -15.84 -36.93
N ASP A 39 0.62 -15.73 -37.45
CA ASP A 39 0.91 -15.27 -38.79
C ASP A 39 0.38 -16.27 -39.83
N GLY A 40 -0.49 -15.76 -40.70
CA GLY A 40 -0.58 -16.12 -42.12
C GLY A 40 -1.13 -17.48 -42.53
N VAL A 41 -2.47 -17.61 -42.64
CA VAL A 41 -3.10 -18.32 -43.78
C VAL A 41 -4.42 -17.60 -44.09
N GLU A 42 -4.52 -16.97 -45.27
CA GLU A 42 -5.77 -16.50 -45.87
C GLU A 42 -6.72 -17.67 -46.10
N GLY A 43 -7.80 -17.74 -45.38
CA GLY A 43 -8.93 -18.59 -45.58
C GLY A 43 -10.12 -18.00 -44.87
N ASP A 44 -11.18 -17.57 -45.62
CA ASP A 44 -12.47 -17.11 -45.12
C ASP A 44 -13.08 -18.14 -44.15
N ALA A 45 -12.67 -18.06 -42.90
CA ALA A 45 -13.42 -18.52 -41.74
C ALA A 45 -13.71 -17.27 -40.94
N MET A 46 -14.98 -16.86 -40.82
CA MET A 46 -15.41 -15.94 -39.80
C MET A 46 -14.81 -16.46 -38.49
N ALA A 47 -13.82 -15.77 -37.95
CA ALA A 47 -13.34 -16.01 -36.59
C ALA A 47 -14.58 -15.89 -35.68
N GLN A 48 -15.02 -17.00 -35.13
CA GLN A 48 -15.96 -16.96 -34.01
C GLN A 48 -15.17 -16.29 -32.87
N THR A 49 -15.39 -15.02 -32.63
CA THR A 49 -14.97 -14.37 -31.41
C THR A 49 -15.59 -15.16 -30.28
N GLU A 50 -14.77 -15.85 -29.49
CA GLU A 50 -15.26 -16.53 -28.28
C GLU A 50 -15.95 -15.49 -27.40
N SER A 51 -17.23 -15.71 -27.07
CA SER A 51 -17.98 -14.87 -26.16
C SER A 51 -17.42 -15.01 -24.74
N PHE A 52 -17.21 -13.87 -24.08
CA PHE A 52 -16.85 -13.81 -22.67
C PHE A 52 -18.06 -13.74 -21.73
N ALA A 53 -19.27 -13.57 -22.27
CA ALA A 53 -20.50 -13.55 -21.49
C ALA A 53 -20.63 -14.77 -20.58
N GLY A 54 -21.08 -14.53 -19.37
CA GLY A 54 -21.35 -15.55 -18.37
C GLY A 54 -22.54 -16.46 -18.77
N SER A 55 -22.63 -17.61 -18.15
CA SER A 55 -23.71 -18.56 -18.42
C SER A 55 -24.58 -18.89 -17.20
N SER A 56 -24.19 -18.46 -16.02
CA SER A 56 -24.86 -18.75 -14.76
C SER A 56 -25.23 -17.46 -14.05
N PRO A 57 -26.50 -17.25 -13.64
CA PRO A 57 -26.88 -16.04 -12.92
C PRO A 57 -26.08 -15.89 -11.63
N ALA A 58 -25.63 -14.67 -11.35
CA ALA A 58 -25.01 -14.33 -10.08
C ALA A 58 -26.08 -14.32 -8.96
N PRO A 59 -25.75 -14.78 -7.76
CA PRO A 59 -26.66 -14.70 -6.62
C PRO A 59 -26.81 -13.25 -6.17
N GLU A 60 -28.05 -12.83 -5.84
CA GLU A 60 -28.37 -11.49 -5.34
C GLU A 60 -27.79 -11.27 -3.93
N PHE A 61 -27.48 -10.02 -3.59
CA PHE A 61 -26.98 -9.66 -2.26
C PHE A 61 -28.06 -9.88 -1.20
N PRO A 62 -27.72 -10.47 -0.04
CA PRO A 62 -28.65 -10.60 1.08
C PRO A 62 -29.09 -9.24 1.61
N THR A 63 -30.31 -9.16 2.07
CA THR A 63 -30.81 -7.94 2.72
C THR A 63 -30.32 -7.85 4.17
N GLY A 64 -30.10 -6.61 4.65
CA GLY A 64 -29.74 -6.34 6.05
C GLY A 64 -28.25 -6.37 6.34
N LEU A 65 -27.40 -6.38 5.31
CA LEU A 65 -25.98 -6.12 5.43
C LEU A 65 -25.72 -4.62 5.57
N ASP A 66 -24.69 -4.25 6.31
CA ASP A 66 -24.20 -2.88 6.37
C ASP A 66 -23.40 -2.57 5.10
N TRP A 67 -23.67 -1.41 4.51
CA TRP A 67 -22.98 -0.89 3.35
C TRP A 67 -22.28 0.43 3.69
N LEU A 68 -21.11 0.62 3.12
CA LEU A 68 -20.26 1.80 3.25
C LEU A 68 -19.96 2.36 1.84
N ASN A 69 -19.57 3.61 1.74
CA ASN A 69 -19.37 4.34 0.47
C ASN A 69 -20.62 4.35 -0.44
N THR A 70 -21.81 4.30 0.12
CA THR A 70 -23.06 4.41 -0.64
C THR A 70 -24.23 4.76 0.26
N ASP A 71 -25.15 5.61 -0.20
CA ASP A 71 -26.37 6.01 0.55
C ASP A 71 -27.36 4.85 0.71
N GLN A 72 -27.32 3.85 -0.16
CA GLN A 72 -28.31 2.76 -0.19
C GLN A 72 -27.66 1.44 -0.60
N PRO A 73 -28.13 0.32 -0.04
CA PRO A 73 -27.72 -1.00 -0.50
C PRO A 73 -27.94 -1.18 -1.99
N LEU A 74 -26.93 -1.63 -2.71
CA LEU A 74 -27.02 -1.96 -4.12
C LEU A 74 -27.63 -3.35 -4.32
N THR A 75 -28.23 -3.57 -5.49
CA THR A 75 -28.74 -4.88 -5.94
C THR A 75 -28.21 -5.17 -7.34
N LEU A 76 -28.00 -6.45 -7.68
CA LEU A 76 -27.61 -6.81 -9.05
C LEU A 76 -28.68 -6.40 -10.07
N GLU A 77 -29.96 -6.33 -9.66
CA GLU A 77 -31.03 -5.79 -10.50
C GLU A 77 -30.82 -4.30 -10.81
N SER A 78 -30.37 -3.49 -9.84
CA SER A 78 -30.07 -2.06 -10.04
C SER A 78 -28.81 -1.81 -10.86
N LEU A 79 -27.91 -2.78 -10.93
CA LEU A 79 -26.66 -2.74 -11.69
C LEU A 79 -26.74 -3.41 -13.06
N GLN A 80 -27.95 -3.76 -13.50
CA GLN A 80 -28.13 -4.39 -14.80
C GLN A 80 -27.68 -3.45 -15.93
N GLY A 81 -26.84 -3.94 -16.83
CA GLY A 81 -26.17 -3.13 -17.84
C GLY A 81 -24.74 -2.71 -17.47
N LYS A 82 -24.34 -2.89 -16.21
CA LYS A 82 -22.96 -2.68 -15.73
C LYS A 82 -22.21 -4.00 -15.65
N ILE A 83 -20.90 -3.94 -15.84
CA ILE A 83 -19.99 -5.01 -15.43
C ILE A 83 -19.77 -4.84 -13.92
N VAL A 84 -19.87 -5.91 -13.14
CA VAL A 84 -19.66 -5.85 -11.69
C VAL A 84 -18.48 -6.74 -11.32
N LEU A 85 -17.53 -6.19 -10.55
CA LEU A 85 -16.40 -6.91 -9.99
C LEU A 85 -16.53 -6.95 -8.47
N LEU A 86 -16.76 -8.14 -7.91
CA LEU A 86 -16.76 -8.35 -6.46
C LEU A 86 -15.34 -8.64 -6.01
N ASP A 87 -14.89 -7.96 -4.97
CA ASP A 87 -13.65 -8.20 -4.26
C ASP A 87 -13.92 -8.73 -2.85
N PHE A 88 -13.66 -10.02 -2.61
CA PHE A 88 -13.72 -10.64 -1.29
C PHE A 88 -12.40 -10.42 -0.57
N TRP A 89 -12.38 -9.52 0.41
CA TRP A 89 -11.17 -9.06 1.07
C TRP A 89 -11.30 -8.97 2.59
N THR A 90 -10.17 -8.76 3.27
CA THR A 90 -10.09 -8.40 4.68
C THR A 90 -8.88 -7.48 4.88
N TYR A 91 -8.96 -6.52 5.78
CA TYR A 91 -7.99 -5.43 5.80
C TYR A 91 -6.66 -5.77 6.51
N GLY A 92 -6.58 -6.85 7.30
CA GLY A 92 -5.32 -7.36 7.84
C GLY A 92 -4.44 -8.04 6.80
N CYS A 93 -5.00 -8.46 5.67
CA CYS A 93 -4.32 -9.25 4.65
C CYS A 93 -3.53 -8.38 3.67
N ILE A 94 -2.19 -8.48 3.69
CA ILE A 94 -1.31 -7.70 2.79
C ILE A 94 -1.61 -7.94 1.31
N ASN A 95 -1.95 -9.18 0.91
CA ASN A 95 -2.29 -9.50 -0.47
C ASN A 95 -3.56 -8.79 -0.94
N CYS A 96 -4.52 -8.50 -0.04
CA CYS A 96 -5.70 -7.70 -0.36
C CYS A 96 -5.35 -6.22 -0.53
N ILE A 97 -4.42 -5.72 0.29
CA ILE A 97 -3.94 -4.34 0.15
C ILE A 97 -3.20 -4.17 -1.18
N HIS A 98 -2.39 -5.13 -1.58
CA HIS A 98 -1.64 -5.08 -2.85
C HIS A 98 -2.51 -4.96 -4.11
N ILE A 99 -3.77 -5.38 -4.06
CA ILE A 99 -4.65 -5.29 -5.24
C ILE A 99 -5.47 -4.00 -5.32
N ILE A 100 -5.48 -3.18 -4.25
CA ILE A 100 -6.22 -1.91 -4.26
C ILE A 100 -5.79 -0.99 -5.40
N PRO A 101 -4.49 -0.79 -5.69
CA PRO A 101 -4.06 -0.01 -6.86
C PRO A 101 -4.54 -0.59 -8.19
N ASP A 102 -4.54 -1.93 -8.34
CA ASP A 102 -5.04 -2.62 -9.54
C ASP A 102 -6.56 -2.34 -9.73
N LEU A 103 -7.35 -2.36 -8.64
CA LEU A 103 -8.78 -2.05 -8.67
C LEU A 103 -9.02 -0.60 -9.05
N LYS A 104 -8.32 0.35 -8.43
CA LYS A 104 -8.39 1.79 -8.78
C LYS A 104 -8.06 2.03 -10.25
N GLN A 105 -7.07 1.33 -10.80
CA GLN A 105 -6.72 1.45 -12.21
C GLN A 105 -7.84 0.93 -13.13
N LEU A 106 -8.49 -0.19 -12.78
CA LEU A 106 -9.65 -0.70 -13.52
C LEU A 106 -10.83 0.26 -13.46
N GLU A 107 -11.12 0.84 -12.30
CA GLU A 107 -12.18 1.85 -12.11
C GLU A 107 -11.92 3.11 -12.94
N ALA A 108 -10.67 3.58 -12.98
CA ALA A 108 -10.28 4.73 -13.78
C ALA A 108 -10.36 4.47 -15.29
N GLU A 109 -10.07 3.25 -15.75
CA GLU A 109 -10.14 2.89 -17.18
C GLU A 109 -11.58 2.65 -17.66
N PHE A 110 -12.48 2.15 -16.79
CA PHE A 110 -13.86 1.83 -17.14
C PHE A 110 -14.88 2.55 -16.23
N PRO A 111 -14.83 3.88 -16.11
CA PRO A 111 -15.57 4.63 -15.08
C PRO A 111 -17.09 4.54 -15.23
N ASP A 112 -17.58 4.35 -16.46
CA ASP A 112 -19.00 4.30 -16.76
C ASP A 112 -19.53 2.87 -16.95
N GLU A 113 -18.68 1.88 -17.15
CA GLU A 113 -19.04 0.50 -17.47
C GLU A 113 -18.86 -0.47 -16.30
N LEU A 114 -17.85 -0.23 -15.44
CA LEU A 114 -17.47 -1.10 -14.32
C LEU A 114 -17.98 -0.55 -13.00
N VAL A 115 -18.45 -1.44 -12.14
CA VAL A 115 -18.69 -1.18 -10.72
C VAL A 115 -17.93 -2.21 -9.89
N VAL A 116 -16.96 -1.78 -9.12
CA VAL A 116 -16.30 -2.60 -8.11
C VAL A 116 -17.15 -2.60 -6.83
N ILE A 117 -17.25 -3.72 -6.14
CA ILE A 117 -17.90 -3.84 -4.84
C ILE A 117 -17.00 -4.67 -3.93
N GLY A 118 -16.47 -4.03 -2.88
CA GLY A 118 -15.74 -4.73 -1.83
C GLY A 118 -16.69 -5.57 -0.96
N VAL A 119 -16.37 -6.83 -0.75
CA VAL A 119 -17.08 -7.73 0.18
C VAL A 119 -16.11 -8.03 1.32
N HIS A 120 -16.17 -7.22 2.36
CA HIS A 120 -15.29 -7.35 3.51
C HIS A 120 -15.74 -8.50 4.40
N SER A 121 -15.06 -9.63 4.30
CA SER A 121 -15.33 -10.85 5.08
C SER A 121 -14.24 -11.01 6.14
N ALA A 122 -14.55 -10.59 7.37
CA ALA A 122 -13.60 -10.39 8.46
C ALA A 122 -12.88 -11.68 8.89
N LYS A 123 -11.54 -11.68 8.91
CA LYS A 123 -10.75 -12.79 9.47
C LYS A 123 -10.69 -12.70 10.99
N PHE A 124 -10.49 -11.52 11.53
CA PHE A 124 -10.37 -11.23 12.96
C PHE A 124 -11.66 -10.64 13.53
N ASP A 125 -11.87 -10.79 14.85
CA ASP A 125 -13.08 -10.25 15.50
C ASP A 125 -13.17 -8.72 15.35
N ASN A 126 -12.05 -8.02 15.46
CA ASN A 126 -11.96 -6.57 15.31
C ASN A 126 -12.36 -6.09 13.90
N GLU A 127 -12.07 -6.88 12.88
CA GLU A 127 -12.37 -6.54 11.48
C GLU A 127 -13.86 -6.61 11.15
N GLY A 128 -14.67 -7.25 12.01
CA GLY A 128 -16.12 -7.35 11.84
C GLY A 128 -16.89 -6.07 12.20
N ASP A 129 -16.24 -5.11 12.88
CA ASP A 129 -16.87 -3.85 13.25
C ASP A 129 -16.93 -2.89 12.06
N THR A 130 -18.15 -2.40 11.75
CA THR A 130 -18.37 -1.49 10.60
C THR A 130 -17.58 -0.19 10.73
N GLU A 131 -17.33 0.30 11.97
CA GLU A 131 -16.52 1.51 12.18
C GLU A 131 -15.05 1.26 11.84
N ASN A 132 -14.51 0.10 12.18
CA ASN A 132 -13.13 -0.26 11.80
C ASN A 132 -12.98 -0.38 10.27
N ILE A 133 -13.99 -0.95 9.59
CA ILE A 133 -14.00 -1.01 8.12
C ILE A 133 -14.04 0.42 7.54
N ARG A 134 -14.79 1.36 8.13
CA ARG A 134 -14.82 2.77 7.71
C ARG A 134 -13.43 3.40 7.81
N GLN A 135 -12.70 3.19 8.92
CA GLN A 135 -11.32 3.68 9.08
C GLN A 135 -10.40 3.16 7.97
N ILE A 136 -10.57 1.90 7.58
CA ILE A 136 -9.75 1.30 6.53
C ILE A 136 -10.11 1.81 5.13
N ILE A 137 -11.39 2.02 4.84
CA ILE A 137 -11.84 2.67 3.61
C ILE A 137 -11.19 4.04 3.45
N GLN A 138 -11.17 4.84 4.52
CA GLN A 138 -10.52 6.15 4.54
C GLN A 138 -9.01 6.03 4.42
N ARG A 139 -8.38 5.11 5.16
CA ARG A 139 -6.93 4.89 5.17
C ARG A 139 -6.38 4.49 3.80
N TYR A 140 -7.07 3.65 3.05
CA TYR A 140 -6.63 3.21 1.72
C TYR A 140 -7.33 3.93 0.56
N ASP A 141 -8.11 4.97 0.89
CA ASP A 141 -8.83 5.78 -0.09
C ASP A 141 -9.64 4.92 -1.06
N ILE A 142 -10.44 3.99 -0.50
CA ILE A 142 -11.32 3.11 -1.27
C ILE A 142 -12.55 3.90 -1.68
N GLU A 143 -12.84 3.97 -2.98
CA GLU A 143 -13.94 4.78 -3.53
C GLU A 143 -15.16 3.97 -3.95
N HIS A 144 -15.03 2.67 -4.05
CA HIS A 144 -16.16 1.79 -4.37
C HIS A 144 -16.98 1.41 -3.13
N PRO A 145 -18.25 1.00 -3.31
CA PRO A 145 -19.09 0.49 -2.24
C PRO A 145 -18.49 -0.74 -1.56
N VAL A 146 -18.65 -0.81 -0.24
CA VAL A 146 -18.17 -1.94 0.57
C VAL A 146 -19.31 -2.54 1.38
N ILE A 147 -19.42 -3.87 1.35
CA ILE A 147 -20.33 -4.67 2.18
C ILE A 147 -19.57 -5.19 3.40
N ASN A 148 -20.10 -4.99 4.61
CA ASN A 148 -19.65 -5.72 5.79
C ASN A 148 -20.28 -7.13 5.79
N ASP A 149 -19.50 -8.13 5.41
CA ASP A 149 -19.88 -9.56 5.38
C ASP A 149 -19.25 -10.32 6.56
N SER A 150 -19.24 -9.73 7.77
CA SER A 150 -18.66 -10.32 8.98
C SER A 150 -19.22 -11.71 9.34
N ASP A 151 -20.48 -11.99 8.95
CA ASP A 151 -21.12 -13.29 9.11
C ASP A 151 -20.83 -14.29 7.97
N PHE A 152 -19.99 -13.93 6.99
CA PHE A 152 -19.62 -14.77 5.84
C PHE A 152 -20.81 -15.23 4.98
N ILE A 153 -21.88 -14.44 4.89
CA ILE A 153 -23.09 -14.82 4.14
C ILE A 153 -22.83 -14.74 2.63
N VAL A 154 -22.30 -13.61 2.16
CA VAL A 154 -21.93 -13.41 0.75
C VAL A 154 -20.77 -14.31 0.37
N TRP A 155 -19.74 -14.41 1.21
CA TRP A 155 -18.61 -15.34 1.08
C TRP A 155 -19.07 -16.78 0.79
N GLN A 156 -20.00 -17.29 1.60
CA GLN A 156 -20.53 -18.66 1.44
C GLN A 156 -21.36 -18.82 0.17
N GLN A 157 -22.16 -17.82 -0.19
CA GLN A 157 -22.95 -17.85 -1.45
C GLN A 157 -22.04 -18.00 -2.68
N TRP A 158 -20.90 -17.30 -2.67
CA TRP A 158 -19.92 -17.32 -3.75
C TRP A 158 -18.89 -18.45 -3.62
N SER A 159 -18.94 -19.21 -2.53
CA SER A 159 -17.97 -20.28 -2.24
C SER A 159 -16.51 -19.78 -2.23
N ALA A 160 -16.28 -18.53 -1.82
CA ALA A 160 -14.95 -17.97 -1.63
C ALA A 160 -14.18 -18.78 -0.57
N ARG A 161 -12.86 -18.88 -0.69
CA ARG A 161 -12.02 -19.73 0.18
C ARG A 161 -10.69 -19.11 0.56
N ALA A 162 -10.34 -18.00 0.00
CA ALA A 162 -9.09 -17.28 0.21
C ALA A 162 -9.31 -15.78 0.04
N TRP A 163 -8.49 -14.98 0.65
CA TRP A 163 -8.38 -13.54 0.43
C TRP A 163 -7.08 -13.25 -0.34
N PRO A 164 -7.13 -12.36 -1.36
CA PRO A 164 -8.33 -11.87 -2.03
C PRO A 164 -8.94 -12.92 -2.97
N THR A 165 -10.25 -12.83 -3.21
CA THR A 165 -10.95 -13.55 -4.27
C THR A 165 -11.83 -12.58 -5.03
N LEU A 166 -11.72 -12.56 -6.36
CA LEU A 166 -12.47 -11.67 -7.22
C LEU A 166 -13.45 -12.44 -8.09
N ALA A 167 -14.66 -11.89 -8.27
CA ALA A 167 -15.70 -12.50 -9.10
C ALA A 167 -16.26 -11.48 -10.08
N LEU A 168 -16.16 -11.76 -11.38
CA LEU A 168 -16.61 -10.89 -12.47
C LEU A 168 -18.00 -11.31 -12.94
N ILE A 169 -18.90 -10.33 -13.08
CA ILE A 169 -20.29 -10.47 -13.52
C ILE A 169 -20.48 -9.61 -14.77
N ASP A 170 -21.14 -10.18 -15.79
CA ASP A 170 -21.45 -9.47 -17.04
C ASP A 170 -22.67 -8.53 -16.89
N PRO A 171 -22.90 -7.62 -17.87
CA PRO A 171 -24.04 -6.70 -17.86
C PRO A 171 -25.44 -7.36 -17.83
N ALA A 172 -25.54 -8.64 -18.16
CA ALA A 172 -26.78 -9.41 -18.05
C ALA A 172 -26.98 -10.06 -16.67
N GLY A 173 -26.03 -9.87 -15.73
CA GLY A 173 -26.06 -10.42 -14.38
C GLY A 173 -25.57 -11.86 -14.28
N ASN A 174 -24.75 -12.35 -15.23
CA ASN A 174 -24.21 -13.70 -15.17
C ASN A 174 -22.73 -13.73 -14.77
N ILE A 175 -22.34 -14.78 -14.05
CA ILE A 175 -20.97 -14.97 -13.62
C ILE A 175 -20.08 -15.29 -14.84
N VAL A 176 -19.08 -14.44 -15.07
CA VAL A 176 -18.04 -14.61 -16.11
C VAL A 176 -16.96 -15.56 -15.61
N GLY A 177 -16.46 -15.32 -14.39
CA GLY A 177 -15.44 -16.15 -13.77
C GLY A 177 -15.02 -15.65 -12.40
N VAL A 178 -14.15 -16.44 -11.75
CA VAL A 178 -13.59 -16.16 -10.42
C VAL A 178 -12.08 -16.35 -10.46
N HIS A 179 -11.35 -15.48 -9.74
CA HIS A 179 -9.91 -15.55 -9.56
C HIS A 179 -9.59 -15.37 -8.07
N SER A 180 -8.53 -16.03 -7.57
CA SER A 180 -8.03 -15.83 -6.21
C SER A 180 -6.54 -15.53 -6.25
N GLY A 181 -6.12 -14.50 -5.53
CA GLY A 181 -4.76 -14.02 -5.46
C GLY A 181 -4.56 -12.65 -6.13
N GLU A 182 -3.32 -12.24 -6.22
CA GLU A 182 -2.88 -10.95 -6.75
C GLU A 182 -2.77 -10.92 -8.29
N GLY A 183 -2.32 -9.77 -8.86
CA GLY A 183 -2.13 -9.59 -10.31
C GLY A 183 -3.45 -9.39 -11.04
N VAL A 184 -4.30 -8.59 -10.45
CA VAL A 184 -5.70 -8.36 -10.85
C VAL A 184 -5.80 -7.59 -12.16
N TYR A 185 -5.11 -6.44 -12.28
CA TYR A 185 -5.23 -5.58 -13.46
C TYR A 185 -4.89 -6.31 -14.77
N PRO A 186 -3.71 -6.96 -14.95
CA PRO A 186 -3.36 -7.61 -16.21
C PRO A 186 -4.27 -8.79 -16.57
N LEU A 187 -4.96 -9.37 -15.58
CA LEU A 187 -5.89 -10.47 -15.80
C LEU A 187 -7.29 -9.97 -16.19
N PHE A 188 -7.81 -8.96 -15.48
CA PHE A 188 -9.20 -8.53 -15.64
C PHE A 188 -9.39 -7.48 -16.74
N GLN A 189 -8.43 -6.58 -16.94
CA GLN A 189 -8.51 -5.52 -17.96
C GLN A 189 -8.90 -6.04 -19.35
N PRO A 190 -8.19 -7.04 -19.96
CA PRO A 190 -8.55 -7.51 -21.29
C PRO A 190 -9.91 -8.21 -21.35
N VAL A 191 -10.34 -8.84 -20.25
CA VAL A 191 -11.66 -9.50 -20.17
C VAL A 191 -12.77 -8.46 -20.06
N ILE A 192 -12.59 -7.43 -19.24
CA ILE A 192 -13.54 -6.31 -19.10
C ILE A 192 -13.67 -5.57 -20.43
N ALA A 193 -12.56 -5.23 -21.09
CA ALA A 193 -12.58 -4.60 -22.41
C ALA A 193 -13.32 -5.43 -23.47
N ALA A 194 -13.16 -6.76 -23.45
CA ALA A 194 -13.88 -7.65 -24.35
C ALA A 194 -15.39 -7.68 -24.05
N LEU A 195 -15.79 -7.69 -22.77
CA LEU A 195 -17.20 -7.61 -22.35
C LEU A 195 -17.82 -6.27 -22.74
N VAL A 196 -17.11 -5.16 -22.52
CA VAL A 196 -17.56 -3.82 -22.98
C VAL A 196 -17.88 -3.85 -24.45
N ASN A 197 -16.98 -4.32 -25.30
CA ASN A 197 -17.18 -4.41 -26.76
C ASN A 197 -18.35 -5.34 -27.13
N GLU A 198 -18.47 -6.50 -26.47
CA GLU A 198 -19.52 -7.50 -26.77
C GLU A 198 -20.92 -6.96 -26.41
N PHE A 199 -21.10 -6.41 -25.19
CA PHE A 199 -22.39 -5.93 -24.71
C PHE A 199 -22.79 -4.59 -25.31
N ASP A 200 -21.83 -3.74 -25.69
CA ASP A 200 -22.10 -2.52 -26.46
C ASP A 200 -22.68 -2.85 -27.83
N ALA A 201 -22.08 -3.80 -28.54
CA ALA A 201 -22.58 -4.27 -29.84
C ALA A 201 -24.01 -4.86 -29.75
N MET A 202 -24.40 -5.38 -28.59
CA MET A 202 -25.75 -5.88 -28.31
C MET A 202 -26.72 -4.77 -27.84
N GLY A 203 -26.22 -3.56 -27.53
CA GLY A 203 -27.01 -2.47 -26.96
C GLY A 203 -27.52 -2.80 -25.53
N GLN A 204 -26.73 -3.55 -24.78
CA GLN A 204 -27.06 -4.01 -23.42
C GLN A 204 -26.16 -3.39 -22.35
N LEU A 205 -25.23 -2.50 -22.73
CA LEU A 205 -24.37 -1.77 -21.79
C LEU A 205 -25.03 -0.46 -21.37
N ASP A 206 -25.04 -0.16 -20.09
CA ASP A 206 -25.49 1.12 -19.52
C ASP A 206 -24.27 1.93 -19.06
N ARG A 207 -24.04 3.08 -19.71
CA ARG A 207 -22.97 4.03 -19.36
C ARG A 207 -23.46 5.21 -18.53
N THR A 208 -24.63 5.11 -17.90
CA THR A 208 -25.07 6.16 -16.97
C THR A 208 -24.13 6.19 -15.76
N PRO A 209 -23.43 7.30 -15.48
CA PRO A 209 -22.54 7.39 -14.33
C PRO A 209 -23.26 7.08 -13.02
N ILE A 210 -22.61 6.33 -12.14
CA ILE A 210 -23.06 6.11 -10.77
C ILE A 210 -22.14 6.90 -9.85
N THR A 211 -22.71 7.75 -9.01
CA THR A 211 -21.97 8.49 -7.97
C THR A 211 -22.28 7.87 -6.62
N PHE A 212 -21.24 7.72 -5.80
CA PHE A 212 -21.32 7.17 -4.47
C PHE A 212 -21.09 8.26 -3.42
N ASP A 213 -21.67 8.09 -2.23
CA ASP A 213 -21.46 8.96 -1.07
C ASP A 213 -20.27 8.41 -0.27
N LEU A 214 -19.10 9.03 -0.44
CA LEU A 214 -17.84 8.49 0.06
C LEU A 214 -17.63 8.81 1.55
N GLU A 215 -17.22 7.83 2.32
CA GLU A 215 -16.90 7.95 3.76
C GLU A 215 -15.81 8.98 4.04
N ARG A 216 -14.88 9.21 3.12
CA ARG A 216 -13.76 10.16 3.25
C ARG A 216 -14.17 11.63 3.38
N GLU A 217 -15.39 12.02 2.99
CA GLU A 217 -15.84 13.42 3.03
C GLU A 217 -15.98 13.99 4.44
N GLY A 218 -15.92 13.12 5.46
CA GLY A 218 -16.05 13.45 6.88
C GLY A 218 -14.75 13.48 7.69
N GLU A 219 -13.59 13.24 7.09
CA GLU A 219 -12.33 13.17 7.83
C GLU A 219 -11.92 14.52 8.46
N PRO A 220 -11.52 14.55 9.75
CA PRO A 220 -10.98 15.74 10.37
C PRO A 220 -9.60 16.07 9.81
N GLU A 221 -9.35 17.34 9.52
CA GLU A 221 -8.00 17.83 9.19
C GLU A 221 -7.13 17.78 10.44
N GLY A 222 -6.09 16.94 10.46
CA GLY A 222 -5.11 16.78 11.54
C GLY A 222 -3.68 17.00 11.04
N PHE A 223 -2.72 17.10 12.00
CA PHE A 223 -1.29 17.14 11.67
C PHE A 223 -0.81 15.82 11.08
N LEU A 224 -1.33 14.70 11.55
CA LEU A 224 -0.98 13.35 11.11
C LEU A 224 -2.19 12.65 10.49
N SER A 225 -1.91 11.72 9.60
CA SER A 225 -2.91 10.82 9.03
C SER A 225 -2.44 9.37 9.13
N TYR A 226 -3.09 8.58 9.99
CA TYR A 226 -2.80 7.18 10.26
C TYR A 226 -1.30 6.91 10.48
N PRO A 227 -0.64 7.53 11.50
CA PRO A 227 0.77 7.29 11.77
C PRO A 227 1.00 5.80 12.05
N GLY A 228 1.92 5.17 11.29
CA GLY A 228 2.14 3.74 11.39
C GLY A 228 3.22 3.36 12.40
N LYS A 229 4.35 4.06 12.39
CA LYS A 229 5.52 3.78 13.23
C LYS A 229 6.15 5.05 13.78
N VAL A 230 6.90 4.89 14.86
CA VAL A 230 7.72 5.94 15.46
C VAL A 230 9.13 5.44 15.71
N LEU A 231 10.11 6.35 15.71
CA LEU A 231 11.49 6.08 16.09
C LEU A 231 12.04 7.23 16.93
N VAL A 232 12.59 6.91 18.10
CA VAL A 232 13.17 7.89 19.02
C VAL A 232 14.68 7.99 18.81
N ASP A 233 15.15 9.21 18.59
CA ASP A 233 16.56 9.59 18.61
C ASP A 233 16.84 10.38 19.88
N GLU A 234 17.19 9.70 20.96
CA GLU A 234 17.45 10.32 22.27
C GLU A 234 18.66 11.25 22.23
N ASP A 235 19.73 10.83 21.54
CA ASP A 235 20.98 11.60 21.45
C ASP A 235 20.81 12.88 20.60
N GLY A 236 20.03 12.84 19.53
CA GLY A 236 19.69 13.98 18.69
C GLY A 236 18.47 14.79 19.18
N GLY A 237 17.76 14.30 20.20
CA GLY A 237 16.54 14.95 20.72
C GLY A 237 15.39 15.00 19.71
N ARG A 238 15.25 13.96 18.87
CA ARG A 238 14.26 13.92 17.78
C ARG A 238 13.32 12.74 17.92
N LEU A 239 12.09 12.93 17.46
CA LEU A 239 11.11 11.88 17.22
C LEU A 239 10.81 11.85 15.71
N PHE A 240 11.08 10.73 15.07
CA PHE A 240 10.66 10.46 13.70
C PHE A 240 9.31 9.75 13.73
N ILE A 241 8.37 10.22 12.90
CA ILE A 241 7.01 9.69 12.82
C ILE A 241 6.73 9.34 11.36
N ALA A 242 6.46 8.08 11.08
CA ALA A 242 5.93 7.67 9.78
C ALA A 242 4.46 8.13 9.69
N ASP A 243 4.24 9.27 9.07
CA ASP A 243 2.92 9.85 8.77
C ASP A 243 2.38 9.19 7.49
N THR A 244 1.99 7.92 7.67
CA THR A 244 1.88 6.91 6.62
C THR A 244 0.95 7.34 5.49
N ASN A 245 -0.27 7.77 5.81
CA ASN A 245 -1.24 8.18 4.77
C ASN A 245 -0.91 9.52 4.10
N ASN A 246 -0.11 10.34 4.77
CA ASN A 246 0.42 11.56 4.18
C ASN A 246 1.73 11.31 3.40
N ASN A 247 2.14 10.04 3.22
CA ASN A 247 3.30 9.62 2.43
C ASN A 247 4.58 10.40 2.76
N ARG A 248 4.85 10.63 4.07
CA ARG A 248 5.99 11.42 4.54
C ARG A 248 6.48 10.94 5.91
N ILE A 249 7.66 11.41 6.30
CA ILE A 249 8.18 11.28 7.66
C ILE A 249 8.18 12.66 8.31
N VAL A 250 7.53 12.79 9.46
CA VAL A 250 7.56 14.00 10.29
C VAL A 250 8.67 13.87 11.31
N VAL A 251 9.52 14.89 11.42
CA VAL A 251 10.56 14.99 12.44
C VAL A 251 10.15 16.04 13.45
N ALA A 252 10.01 15.64 14.71
CA ALA A 252 9.63 16.54 15.80
C ALA A 252 10.72 16.59 16.87
N ASP A 253 10.83 17.71 17.56
CA ASP A 253 11.64 17.84 18.77
C ASP A 253 11.04 16.98 19.89
N LEU A 254 11.85 16.10 20.46
CA LEU A 254 11.43 15.06 21.39
C LEU A 254 10.84 15.61 22.71
N GLU A 255 11.27 16.80 23.12
CA GLU A 255 10.83 17.42 24.39
C GLU A 255 9.60 18.31 24.19
N SER A 256 9.59 19.13 23.13
CA SER A 256 8.58 20.17 22.93
C SER A 256 7.47 19.81 21.95
N GLY A 257 7.66 18.79 21.12
CA GLY A 257 6.74 18.43 20.02
C GLY A 257 6.75 19.42 18.85
N ASN A 258 7.71 20.38 18.81
CA ASN A 258 7.81 21.27 17.66
C ASN A 258 8.26 20.49 16.43
N VAL A 259 7.55 20.63 15.32
CA VAL A 259 7.95 20.06 14.03
C VAL A 259 9.25 20.73 13.57
N LEU A 260 10.26 19.93 13.32
CA LEU A 260 11.58 20.36 12.85
C LEU A 260 11.71 20.24 11.35
N ALA A 261 11.14 19.18 10.76
CA ALA A 261 11.15 18.92 9.33
C ALA A 261 10.00 18.01 8.91
N SER A 262 9.65 18.08 7.60
CA SER A 262 8.85 17.09 6.89
C SER A 262 9.71 16.51 5.78
N ILE A 263 9.84 15.20 5.71
CA ILE A 263 10.62 14.48 4.72
C ILE A 263 9.66 13.77 3.77
N GLY A 264 9.64 14.16 2.52
CA GLY A 264 8.71 13.68 1.51
C GLY A 264 7.67 14.74 1.13
N SER A 265 7.33 14.77 -0.16
CA SER A 265 6.39 15.72 -0.77
C SER A 265 4.93 15.48 -0.36
N GLY A 266 4.65 14.34 0.28
CA GLY A 266 3.29 13.89 0.57
C GLY A 266 2.58 13.20 -0.60
N ARG A 267 3.22 13.08 -1.75
CA ARG A 267 2.67 12.33 -2.90
C ARG A 267 2.90 10.84 -2.71
N TYR A 268 1.91 10.05 -3.07
CA TYR A 268 2.05 8.60 -3.24
C TYR A 268 2.84 8.34 -4.53
N ALA A 269 4.15 8.15 -4.41
CA ALA A 269 5.03 7.93 -5.57
C ALA A 269 6.39 7.35 -5.14
N TYR A 270 7.16 6.88 -6.11
CA TYR A 270 8.51 6.35 -5.95
C TYR A 270 9.52 7.33 -6.55
N LEU A 271 9.96 8.33 -5.76
CA LEU A 271 10.88 9.36 -6.21
C LEU A 271 11.99 9.63 -5.20
N ASP A 272 13.23 9.69 -5.68
CA ASP A 272 14.38 10.20 -4.95
C ASP A 272 14.45 11.73 -5.08
N GLY A 273 15.07 12.42 -4.12
CA GLY A 273 15.22 13.87 -4.19
C GLY A 273 15.54 14.53 -2.87
N THR A 274 15.26 15.83 -2.77
CA THR A 274 15.28 16.57 -1.49
C THR A 274 14.05 16.24 -0.65
N TYR A 275 14.01 16.73 0.59
CA TYR A 275 12.85 16.56 1.46
C TYR A 275 11.52 16.97 0.80
N ASP A 276 11.53 18.05 0.03
CA ASP A 276 10.32 18.60 -0.61
C ASP A 276 9.94 17.87 -1.92
N THR A 277 10.88 17.17 -2.54
CA THR A 277 10.68 16.56 -3.87
C THR A 277 10.64 15.03 -3.86
N ALA A 278 11.29 14.40 -2.89
CA ALA A 278 11.21 12.97 -2.70
C ALA A 278 9.77 12.56 -2.36
N SER A 279 9.41 11.34 -2.72
CA SER A 279 8.08 10.80 -2.42
C SER A 279 8.20 9.38 -1.88
N PHE A 280 7.25 9.02 -1.04
CA PHE A 280 7.07 7.70 -0.47
C PHE A 280 5.68 7.16 -0.82
N ALA A 281 5.47 5.86 -0.58
CA ALA A 281 4.16 5.22 -0.66
C ALA A 281 3.93 4.39 0.61
N TYR A 282 3.10 4.88 1.52
CA TYR A 282 2.80 4.28 2.83
C TYR A 282 4.07 3.93 3.64
N PRO A 283 4.97 4.89 3.95
CA PRO A 283 6.16 4.61 4.75
C PRO A 283 5.80 4.10 6.15
N GLN A 284 6.54 3.12 6.65
CA GLN A 284 6.31 2.47 7.94
C GLN A 284 7.57 2.48 8.81
N GLY A 285 8.23 1.34 8.95
CA GLY A 285 9.35 1.14 9.85
C GLY A 285 10.58 1.98 9.50
N MET A 286 11.29 2.36 10.53
CA MET A 286 12.47 3.22 10.41
C MET A 286 13.60 2.69 11.28
N ALA A 287 14.86 2.93 10.84
CA ALA A 287 16.06 2.66 11.63
C ALA A 287 17.05 3.81 11.46
N LEU A 288 17.69 4.23 12.53
CA LEU A 288 18.67 5.33 12.52
C LEU A 288 20.09 4.76 12.59
N SER A 289 21.03 5.32 11.81
CA SER A 289 22.45 4.99 11.93
C SER A 289 23.00 5.43 13.29
N PRO A 290 24.04 4.73 13.82
CA PRO A 290 24.57 5.05 15.16
C PRO A 290 25.18 6.45 15.30
N ASP A 291 25.56 7.09 14.19
CA ASP A 291 26.03 8.48 14.15
C ASP A 291 24.89 9.51 14.08
N GLY A 292 23.65 9.06 13.92
CA GLY A 292 22.48 9.92 13.79
C GLY A 292 22.38 10.69 12.47
N GLU A 293 23.18 10.33 11.45
CA GLU A 293 23.26 11.06 10.17
C GLU A 293 22.38 10.46 9.08
N ARG A 294 22.00 9.15 9.18
CA ARG A 294 21.20 8.44 8.17
C ARG A 294 19.97 7.81 8.80
N LEU A 295 18.81 8.07 8.20
CA LEU A 295 17.56 7.38 8.52
C LEU A 295 17.21 6.42 7.37
N TYR A 296 17.01 5.14 7.71
CA TYR A 296 16.49 4.13 6.79
C TYR A 296 14.98 4.05 6.96
N VAL A 297 14.25 3.98 5.86
CA VAL A 297 12.76 3.97 5.85
C VAL A 297 12.25 2.80 5.02
N ALA A 298 11.36 2.02 5.58
CA ALA A 298 10.58 1.01 4.87
C ALA A 298 9.45 1.71 4.08
N ASP A 299 9.58 1.75 2.76
CA ASP A 299 8.67 2.36 1.81
C ASP A 299 7.79 1.24 1.22
N VAL A 300 6.69 0.95 1.91
CA VAL A 300 5.96 -0.34 1.84
C VAL A 300 5.41 -0.61 0.45
N ASP A 301 4.60 0.31 -0.09
CA ASP A 301 3.94 0.11 -1.37
C ASP A 301 4.85 0.38 -2.57
N ASN A 302 5.98 1.07 -2.34
CA ASN A 302 7.08 1.15 -3.30
C ASN A 302 8.00 -0.10 -3.26
N HIS A 303 7.72 -1.06 -2.38
CA HIS A 303 8.52 -2.28 -2.23
C HIS A 303 10.02 -1.98 -2.13
N ALA A 304 10.38 -0.94 -1.38
CA ALA A 304 11.73 -0.40 -1.34
C ALA A 304 12.18 -0.03 0.09
N ILE A 305 13.49 0.06 0.28
CA ILE A 305 14.10 0.70 1.43
C ILE A 305 14.75 1.98 0.97
N ARG A 306 14.35 3.09 1.60
CA ARG A 306 14.91 4.40 1.31
C ARG A 306 15.95 4.78 2.37
N VAL A 307 16.93 5.55 1.98
CA VAL A 307 17.89 6.16 2.90
C VAL A 307 17.78 7.68 2.83
N VAL A 308 17.63 8.28 3.99
CA VAL A 308 17.60 9.74 4.16
C VAL A 308 18.96 10.18 4.71
N ASP A 309 19.68 11.03 3.98
CA ASP A 309 20.81 11.78 4.51
C ASP A 309 20.29 13.02 5.23
N LEU A 310 20.33 12.98 6.57
CA LEU A 310 19.74 14.03 7.41
C LEU A 310 20.53 15.34 7.40
N ALA A 311 21.81 15.31 6.98
CA ALA A 311 22.66 16.49 6.87
C ALA A 311 22.55 17.14 5.49
N ALA A 312 22.40 16.33 4.43
CA ALA A 312 22.21 16.81 3.07
C ALA A 312 20.73 17.12 2.74
N GLU A 313 19.81 16.70 3.60
CA GLU A 313 18.35 16.81 3.42
C GLU A 313 17.86 16.14 2.12
N THR A 314 18.35 14.89 1.89
CA THR A 314 18.01 14.12 0.70
C THR A 314 17.52 12.73 1.03
N VAL A 315 16.71 12.17 0.12
CA VAL A 315 16.21 10.81 0.13
C VAL A 315 16.69 10.12 -1.13
N ASP A 316 17.31 8.96 -0.96
CA ASP A 316 17.75 8.11 -2.07
C ASP A 316 17.22 6.69 -1.85
N THR A 317 17.09 5.91 -2.93
CA THR A 317 16.73 4.50 -2.85
C THR A 317 17.97 3.67 -2.46
N LEU A 318 17.84 2.90 -1.38
CA LEU A 318 18.91 2.00 -0.89
C LEU A 318 18.75 0.57 -1.42
N ALA A 319 17.53 0.04 -1.45
CA ALA A 319 17.21 -1.31 -1.89
C ALA A 319 15.78 -1.37 -2.47
N GLY A 320 15.57 -2.29 -3.40
CA GLY A 320 14.31 -2.42 -4.12
C GLY A 320 14.33 -1.72 -5.47
N THR A 321 13.57 -2.27 -6.43
CA THR A 321 13.44 -1.73 -7.79
C THR A 321 12.21 -0.84 -7.97
N GLY A 322 11.34 -0.78 -6.96
CA GLY A 322 10.00 -0.20 -7.06
C GLY A 322 8.92 -1.20 -7.51
N GLU A 323 9.35 -2.38 -7.96
CA GLU A 323 8.44 -3.43 -8.42
C GLU A 323 8.23 -4.50 -7.33
N GLN A 324 6.99 -4.95 -7.16
CA GLN A 324 6.67 -6.03 -6.24
C GLN A 324 7.31 -7.36 -6.65
N SER A 325 8.08 -7.97 -5.76
CA SER A 325 8.63 -9.30 -6.00
C SER A 325 7.53 -10.37 -6.05
N ARG A 326 7.41 -11.03 -7.21
CA ARG A 326 6.48 -12.15 -7.43
C ARG A 326 7.21 -13.47 -7.68
N THR A 327 8.53 -13.52 -7.41
CA THR A 327 9.36 -14.70 -7.66
C THR A 327 9.49 -15.57 -6.42
N TYR A 328 9.43 -16.90 -6.63
CA TYR A 328 9.68 -17.88 -5.58
C TYR A 328 10.67 -18.95 -6.08
N PRO A 329 11.77 -19.24 -5.38
CA PRO A 329 12.25 -18.55 -4.19
C PRO A 329 12.61 -17.08 -4.50
N PRO A 330 12.51 -16.16 -3.51
CA PRO A 330 12.80 -14.76 -3.74
C PRO A 330 14.25 -14.55 -4.16
N SER A 331 14.49 -13.50 -4.95
CA SER A 331 15.82 -13.09 -5.40
C SER A 331 16.70 -12.68 -4.22
N ARG A 332 18.02 -12.73 -4.41
CA ARG A 332 19.02 -12.19 -3.49
C ARG A 332 20.15 -11.59 -4.32
N GLY A 333 20.82 -10.58 -3.81
CA GLY A 333 21.92 -9.96 -4.54
C GLY A 333 22.19 -8.52 -4.14
N SER A 334 22.68 -7.73 -5.08
CA SER A 334 22.87 -6.30 -4.92
C SER A 334 21.54 -5.61 -4.66
N ALA A 335 21.46 -4.83 -3.59
CA ALA A 335 20.22 -4.27 -3.09
C ALA A 335 19.38 -3.48 -4.10
N PRO A 336 19.98 -2.64 -4.99
CA PRO A 336 19.19 -1.92 -6.00
C PRO A 336 18.65 -2.79 -7.14
N ASP A 337 19.13 -4.05 -7.26
CA ASP A 337 18.73 -4.95 -8.36
C ASP A 337 17.76 -6.05 -7.90
N VAL A 338 17.32 -6.02 -6.65
CA VAL A 338 16.45 -7.04 -6.05
C VAL A 338 15.05 -6.48 -5.80
N ASP A 339 14.05 -7.09 -6.42
CA ASP A 339 12.64 -6.77 -6.11
C ASP A 339 12.33 -7.19 -4.67
N LEU A 340 11.82 -6.26 -3.88
CA LEU A 340 11.34 -6.51 -2.52
C LEU A 340 9.81 -6.71 -2.54
N ASN A 341 9.24 -7.03 -1.37
CA ASN A 341 7.79 -7.22 -1.26
C ASN A 341 7.28 -6.71 0.08
N SER A 342 6.87 -5.45 0.11
CA SER A 342 6.33 -4.74 1.27
C SER A 342 7.20 -4.88 2.53
N PRO A 343 8.39 -4.25 2.57
CA PRO A 343 9.16 -4.11 3.80
C PRO A 343 8.31 -3.30 4.80
N TRP A 344 8.08 -3.85 5.99
CA TRP A 344 7.17 -3.24 6.97
C TRP A 344 7.88 -2.63 8.17
N ASP A 345 8.99 -3.24 8.59
CA ASP A 345 9.79 -2.72 9.70
C ASP A 345 11.29 -2.94 9.47
N LEU A 346 12.09 -2.09 10.08
CA LEU A 346 13.55 -2.09 9.99
C LEU A 346 14.18 -2.08 11.37
N LEU A 347 15.27 -2.82 11.53
CA LEU A 347 16.10 -2.80 12.72
C LEU A 347 17.58 -2.86 12.33
N LEU A 348 18.36 -1.90 12.81
CA LEU A 348 19.80 -1.84 12.55
C LEU A 348 20.60 -2.35 13.75
N ASP A 349 21.47 -3.33 13.53
CA ASP A 349 22.49 -3.76 14.49
C ASP A 349 23.88 -3.80 13.82
N GLY A 350 24.75 -2.89 14.23
CA GLY A 350 26.04 -2.68 13.58
C GLY A 350 25.86 -2.33 12.10
N ASN A 351 26.25 -3.23 11.23
CA ASN A 351 26.19 -3.11 9.77
C ASN A 351 25.09 -3.93 9.12
N GLN A 352 24.29 -4.63 9.93
CA GLN A 352 23.21 -5.48 9.45
C GLN A 352 21.87 -4.77 9.63
N LEU A 353 21.18 -4.49 8.54
CA LEU A 353 19.82 -3.98 8.52
C LEU A 353 18.86 -5.16 8.37
N TYR A 354 18.18 -5.51 9.46
CA TYR A 354 17.12 -6.52 9.46
C TYR A 354 15.81 -5.92 8.98
N ILE A 355 15.05 -6.69 8.20
CA ILE A 355 13.87 -6.24 7.50
C ILE A 355 12.73 -7.22 7.76
N ALA A 356 11.61 -6.75 8.28
CA ALA A 356 10.35 -7.48 8.29
C ALA A 356 9.70 -7.36 6.91
N MET A 357 9.80 -8.42 6.10
CA MET A 357 9.27 -8.44 4.73
C MET A 357 7.87 -9.05 4.73
N ALA A 358 6.87 -8.22 4.98
CA ALA A 358 5.49 -8.64 5.20
C ALA A 358 4.91 -9.41 4.00
N GLY A 359 5.05 -8.86 2.80
CA GLY A 359 4.46 -9.44 1.59
C GLY A 359 5.09 -10.76 1.13
N SER A 360 6.33 -11.07 1.54
CA SER A 360 6.95 -12.37 1.27
C SER A 360 6.91 -13.34 2.45
N HIS A 361 6.28 -12.96 3.57
CA HIS A 361 6.21 -13.77 4.80
C HIS A 361 7.59 -14.23 5.28
N GLN A 362 8.57 -13.30 5.32
CA GLN A 362 9.96 -13.59 5.65
C GLN A 362 10.59 -12.47 6.48
N LEU A 363 11.66 -12.81 7.19
CA LEU A 363 12.65 -11.86 7.67
C LEU A 363 13.80 -11.82 6.67
N TRP A 364 14.31 -10.64 6.37
CA TRP A 364 15.43 -10.41 5.49
C TRP A 364 16.56 -9.68 6.20
N VAL A 365 17.74 -9.70 5.61
CA VAL A 365 18.89 -8.94 6.09
C VAL A 365 19.63 -8.33 4.93
N MET A 366 20.06 -7.08 5.11
CA MET A 366 20.94 -6.35 4.22
C MET A 366 22.24 -6.04 4.95
N ASP A 367 23.36 -6.36 4.34
CA ASP A 367 24.67 -5.93 4.80
C ASP A 367 25.02 -4.59 4.16
N LEU A 368 25.08 -3.54 4.98
CA LEU A 368 25.29 -2.16 4.52
C LEU A 368 26.67 -1.90 3.92
N ASP A 369 27.70 -2.70 4.26
CA ASP A 369 29.05 -2.55 3.69
C ASP A 369 29.14 -3.15 2.28
N SER A 370 28.54 -4.32 2.07
CA SER A 370 28.58 -5.01 0.77
C SER A 370 27.43 -4.59 -0.16
N GLY A 371 26.35 -4.06 0.40
CA GLY A 371 25.11 -3.78 -0.32
C GLY A 371 24.34 -5.04 -0.75
N GLU A 372 24.64 -6.22 -0.16
CA GLU A 372 23.90 -7.44 -0.44
C GLU A 372 22.65 -7.55 0.44
N VAL A 373 21.50 -7.90 -0.15
CA VAL A 373 20.23 -8.17 0.51
C VAL A 373 19.76 -9.60 0.23
N GLN A 374 19.25 -10.29 1.27
CA GLN A 374 18.83 -11.68 1.16
C GLN A 374 17.82 -12.09 2.24
N PRO A 375 17.00 -13.14 1.99
CA PRO A 375 16.19 -13.77 3.03
C PRO A 375 17.04 -14.31 4.19
N LEU A 376 16.61 -14.06 5.41
CA LEU A 376 17.22 -14.55 6.66
C LEU A 376 16.42 -15.72 7.23
N SER A 377 15.11 -15.56 7.40
CA SER A 377 14.20 -16.55 7.98
C SER A 377 12.83 -16.51 7.31
N GLY A 378 12.17 -17.66 7.28
CA GLY A 378 10.89 -17.84 6.61
C GLY A 378 11.02 -18.56 5.27
N SER A 379 10.10 -19.51 5.03
CA SER A 379 10.06 -20.26 3.77
C SER A 379 9.41 -19.47 2.61
N GLY A 380 8.80 -18.32 2.89
CA GLY A 380 7.97 -17.56 1.94
C GLY A 380 6.56 -18.13 1.79
N ARG A 381 6.18 -19.10 2.63
CA ARG A 381 4.80 -19.57 2.75
C ARG A 381 4.17 -18.97 3.98
N GLU A 382 2.96 -18.49 3.82
CA GLU A 382 2.15 -18.04 4.94
C GLU A 382 1.78 -19.19 5.86
N GLY A 383 2.03 -19.01 7.16
CA GLY A 383 1.69 -20.02 8.16
C GLY A 383 2.31 -19.72 9.52
N THR A 384 2.07 -20.64 10.49
CA THR A 384 2.55 -20.53 11.88
C THR A 384 3.56 -21.61 12.24
N GLY A 385 4.13 -22.31 11.25
CA GLY A 385 5.03 -23.43 11.47
C GLY A 385 6.40 -23.01 12.00
N ASP A 386 6.74 -23.43 13.22
CA ASP A 386 8.08 -23.30 13.80
C ASP A 386 9.08 -24.27 13.15
N GLY A 387 10.38 -23.98 13.28
CA GLY A 387 11.43 -24.88 12.81
C GLY A 387 12.69 -24.18 12.35
N ALA A 388 13.50 -24.87 11.52
CA ALA A 388 14.71 -24.27 10.95
C ALA A 388 14.34 -23.04 10.12
N SER A 389 15.15 -21.98 10.19
CA SER A 389 14.87 -20.65 9.61
C SER A 389 14.41 -20.70 8.15
N THR A 390 14.95 -21.58 7.32
CA THR A 390 14.59 -21.71 5.90
C THR A 390 13.31 -22.51 5.63
N TYR A 391 12.74 -23.17 6.64
CA TYR A 391 11.54 -24.01 6.53
C TYR A 391 10.37 -23.50 7.37
N ALA A 392 10.65 -22.61 8.33
CA ALA A 392 9.60 -21.97 9.11
C ALA A 392 8.61 -21.25 8.21
N GLU A 393 7.34 -21.29 8.56
CA GLU A 393 6.30 -20.54 7.89
C GLU A 393 5.98 -19.30 8.75
N LEU A 394 6.07 -18.11 8.18
CA LEU A 394 5.73 -16.84 8.84
C LEU A 394 4.42 -16.29 8.24
N ALA A 395 3.80 -15.38 8.96
CA ALA A 395 2.52 -14.82 8.56
C ALA A 395 2.54 -13.29 8.71
N GLN A 396 3.11 -12.61 7.73
CA GLN A 396 3.17 -11.16 7.63
C GLN A 396 3.94 -10.50 8.81
N PRO A 397 5.26 -10.76 8.96
CA PRO A 397 6.07 -10.13 10.00
C PRO A 397 6.04 -8.60 9.83
N SER A 398 5.77 -7.87 10.93
CA SER A 398 5.43 -6.43 10.90
C SER A 398 6.18 -5.58 11.93
N GLY A 399 6.89 -6.17 12.88
CA GLY A 399 7.66 -5.45 13.90
C GLY A 399 8.87 -6.23 14.32
N LEU A 400 9.98 -5.56 14.64
CA LEU A 400 11.27 -6.17 14.96
C LEU A 400 11.82 -5.67 16.29
N ALA A 401 12.40 -6.56 17.10
CA ALA A 401 13.16 -6.20 18.30
C ALA A 401 14.29 -7.21 18.55
N LEU A 402 15.51 -6.70 18.79
CA LEU A 402 16.66 -7.53 19.06
C LEU A 402 17.01 -7.53 20.54
N THR A 403 17.13 -8.72 21.13
CA THR A 403 17.61 -8.88 22.52
C THR A 403 19.14 -9.04 22.57
N PRO A 404 19.79 -8.68 23.69
CA PRO A 404 21.25 -8.77 23.80
C PRO A 404 21.85 -10.19 23.67
N ASP A 405 21.05 -11.22 23.80
CA ASP A 405 21.45 -12.63 23.60
C ASP A 405 21.35 -13.08 22.13
N GLY A 406 20.97 -12.19 21.21
CA GLY A 406 20.96 -12.45 19.77
C GLY A 406 19.66 -13.09 19.25
N ARG A 407 18.58 -13.02 20.01
CA ARG A 407 17.24 -13.40 19.52
C ARG A 407 16.58 -12.18 18.84
N LEU A 408 16.26 -12.31 17.55
CA LEU A 408 15.47 -11.34 16.82
C LEU A 408 13.98 -11.68 16.98
N PHE A 409 13.32 -10.98 17.89
CA PHE A 409 11.88 -11.09 18.08
C PHE A 409 11.14 -10.33 16.99
N PHE A 410 10.00 -10.84 16.57
CA PHE A 410 9.15 -10.18 15.59
C PHE A 410 7.66 -10.40 15.89
N ALA A 411 6.87 -9.41 15.56
CA ALA A 411 5.42 -9.51 15.52
C ALA A 411 5.03 -10.22 14.22
N ASP A 412 4.44 -11.40 14.32
CA ASP A 412 3.95 -12.22 13.20
C ASP A 412 2.43 -12.00 13.12
N SER A 413 2.03 -10.88 12.48
CA SER A 413 0.72 -10.25 12.69
C SER A 413 -0.45 -11.14 12.26
N GLU A 414 -0.41 -11.72 11.07
CA GLU A 414 -1.44 -12.65 10.60
C GLU A 414 -1.46 -13.98 11.35
N GLY A 415 -0.33 -14.34 12.01
CA GLY A 415 -0.20 -15.45 12.94
C GLY A 415 -0.65 -15.12 14.36
N SER A 416 -1.00 -13.85 14.64
CA SER A 416 -1.40 -13.35 15.98
C SER A 416 -0.46 -13.81 17.09
N SER A 417 0.85 -13.67 16.83
CA SER A 417 1.89 -14.20 17.74
C SER A 417 3.13 -13.31 17.75
N ILE A 418 3.88 -13.39 18.83
CA ILE A 418 5.26 -12.90 18.88
C ILE A 418 6.16 -14.12 18.78
N ARG A 419 7.08 -14.08 17.83
CA ARG A 419 8.03 -15.15 17.54
C ARG A 419 9.45 -14.61 17.58
N TRP A 420 10.44 -15.46 17.57
CA TRP A 420 11.84 -15.05 17.47
C TRP A 420 12.62 -15.95 16.51
N SER A 421 13.63 -15.37 15.90
CA SER A 421 14.59 -16.06 15.04
C SER A 421 15.99 -15.98 15.66
N ASP A 422 16.70 -17.10 15.71
CA ASP A 422 18.11 -17.13 16.08
C ASP A 422 18.93 -16.61 14.90
N LEU A 423 19.74 -15.59 15.13
CA LEU A 423 20.58 -14.96 14.10
C LEU A 423 21.78 -15.81 13.68
N ASN A 424 22.05 -16.92 14.40
CA ASN A 424 23.15 -17.82 14.05
C ASN A 424 22.82 -18.66 12.81
N ALA A 425 23.84 -19.01 12.03
CA ALA A 425 23.69 -19.84 10.85
C ALA A 425 23.07 -21.21 11.19
N GLY A 426 21.91 -21.50 10.56
CA GLY A 426 21.13 -22.70 10.82
C GLY A 426 20.21 -22.61 12.04
N GLY A 427 19.94 -21.37 12.49
CA GLY A 427 19.08 -21.08 13.62
C GLY A 427 17.63 -21.54 13.45
N LEU A 428 16.85 -21.37 14.50
CA LEU A 428 15.44 -21.78 14.58
C LEU A 428 14.56 -20.55 14.65
N VAL A 429 13.37 -20.69 14.11
CA VAL A 429 12.24 -19.81 14.42
C VAL A 429 11.34 -20.53 15.41
N GLU A 430 10.99 -19.86 16.50
CA GLU A 430 10.12 -20.41 17.54
C GLU A 430 9.07 -19.38 17.97
N THR A 431 7.89 -19.88 18.32
CA THR A 431 6.80 -19.07 18.88
C THR A 431 7.09 -18.74 20.35
N ALA A 432 7.24 -17.45 20.67
CA ALA A 432 7.39 -16.98 22.06
C ALA A 432 6.04 -16.93 22.77
N VAL A 433 5.08 -16.22 22.22
CA VAL A 433 3.71 -16.12 22.74
C VAL A 433 2.71 -16.06 21.59
N GLY A 434 1.48 -16.51 21.85
CA GLY A 434 0.45 -16.75 20.84
C GLY A 434 0.27 -18.25 20.59
N SER A 435 -0.77 -18.67 19.88
CA SER A 435 -1.08 -20.09 19.81
C SER A 435 -0.08 -20.93 19.00
N GLY A 436 0.49 -20.35 17.94
CA GLY A 436 1.39 -21.03 17.01
C GLY A 436 0.76 -22.26 16.31
N ARG A 437 -0.57 -22.40 16.30
CA ARG A 437 -1.26 -23.59 15.79
C ARG A 437 -2.01 -23.34 14.49
N SER A 438 -2.50 -22.13 14.29
CA SER A 438 -3.36 -21.78 13.17
C SER A 438 -3.43 -20.27 13.03
N LEU A 439 -3.57 -19.79 11.80
CA LEU A 439 -3.84 -18.38 11.48
C LEU A 439 -5.21 -17.87 12.01
N PHE A 440 -6.05 -18.76 12.53
CA PHE A 440 -7.38 -18.48 13.07
C PHE A 440 -7.48 -18.72 14.59
N ASP A 441 -6.36 -18.89 15.29
CA ASP A 441 -6.34 -19.08 16.76
C ASP A 441 -5.77 -17.81 17.44
N PHE A 442 -6.57 -16.77 17.47
CA PHE A 442 -6.28 -15.45 18.02
C PHE A 442 -7.23 -15.12 19.20
N GLY A 443 -7.06 -13.96 19.82
CA GLY A 443 -7.92 -13.47 20.89
C GLY A 443 -7.19 -12.49 21.81
N ASP A 444 -7.69 -12.32 23.04
CA ASP A 444 -7.13 -11.42 24.04
C ASP A 444 -6.96 -12.14 25.38
N ILE A 445 -5.88 -12.88 25.53
CA ILE A 445 -5.59 -13.67 26.75
C ILE A 445 -4.14 -13.44 27.16
N ASP A 446 -3.93 -12.83 28.32
CA ASP A 446 -2.62 -12.79 28.97
C ASP A 446 -2.21 -14.19 29.48
N GLY A 447 -0.92 -14.51 29.44
CA GLY A 447 -0.47 -15.84 29.85
C GLY A 447 1.00 -16.12 29.56
N VAL A 448 1.33 -17.42 29.51
CA VAL A 448 2.70 -17.88 29.26
C VAL A 448 2.76 -18.67 27.96
N GLY A 449 3.67 -18.29 27.09
CA GLY A 449 3.93 -19.04 25.85
C GLY A 449 2.67 -19.19 25.00
N THR A 450 2.41 -20.41 24.55
CA THR A 450 1.28 -20.73 23.68
C THR A 450 -0.10 -20.78 24.38
N GLU A 451 -0.18 -20.43 25.67
CA GLU A 451 -1.45 -20.24 26.37
C GLU A 451 -1.99 -18.82 26.17
N ALA A 452 -1.13 -17.85 25.84
CA ALA A 452 -1.52 -16.49 25.53
C ALA A 452 -2.23 -16.39 24.17
N ARG A 453 -3.05 -15.34 24.01
CA ARG A 453 -3.65 -14.96 22.72
C ARG A 453 -3.45 -13.46 22.49
N LEU A 454 -3.09 -13.14 21.28
CA LEU A 454 -3.02 -11.80 20.73
C LEU A 454 -3.95 -11.71 19.52
N GLN A 455 -4.12 -10.49 19.00
CA GLN A 455 -4.88 -10.27 17.77
C GLN A 455 -4.15 -9.25 16.90
N HIS A 456 -3.54 -9.71 15.81
CA HIS A 456 -2.84 -8.93 14.82
C HIS A 456 -1.84 -7.90 15.40
N PRO A 457 -0.83 -8.31 16.20
CA PRO A 457 0.17 -7.40 16.75
C PRO A 457 1.05 -6.82 15.64
N LEU A 458 1.31 -5.49 15.64
CA LEU A 458 2.12 -4.82 14.61
C LEU A 458 3.46 -4.27 15.11
N GLY A 459 3.55 -3.87 16.36
CA GLY A 459 4.73 -3.24 16.93
C GLY A 459 5.35 -4.05 18.04
N ILE A 460 6.70 -4.01 18.14
CA ILE A 460 7.46 -4.59 19.24
C ILE A 460 8.74 -3.80 19.46
N VAL A 461 9.09 -3.52 20.72
CA VAL A 461 10.37 -2.90 21.09
C VAL A 461 10.97 -3.59 22.31
N TYR A 462 12.29 -3.67 22.39
CA TYR A 462 13.03 -4.17 23.55
C TYR A 462 13.56 -3.01 24.39
N LEU A 463 13.23 -3.01 25.69
CA LEU A 463 13.71 -2.03 26.65
C LEU A 463 13.95 -2.71 28.01
N ASP A 464 15.14 -2.52 28.59
CA ASP A 464 15.49 -2.92 29.96
C ASP A 464 15.11 -4.36 30.36
N GLY A 465 15.37 -5.32 29.44
CA GLY A 465 15.11 -6.75 29.68
C GLY A 465 13.67 -7.17 29.43
N GLN A 466 12.81 -6.31 28.91
CA GLN A 466 11.43 -6.60 28.57
C GLN A 466 11.17 -6.25 27.11
N LEU A 467 10.18 -6.92 26.52
CA LEU A 467 9.61 -6.56 25.23
C LEU A 467 8.26 -5.90 25.45
N TYR A 468 7.99 -4.84 24.72
CA TYR A 468 6.68 -4.17 24.70
C TYR A 468 6.06 -4.37 23.33
N VAL A 469 4.78 -4.72 23.31
CA VAL A 469 4.06 -5.16 22.13
C VAL A 469 2.81 -4.32 21.94
N ALA A 470 2.62 -3.77 20.76
CA ALA A 470 1.33 -3.24 20.32
C ALA A 470 0.47 -4.42 19.84
N ASP A 471 -0.48 -4.85 20.67
CA ASP A 471 -1.49 -5.85 20.36
C ASP A 471 -2.67 -5.15 19.69
N THR A 472 -2.47 -4.82 18.41
CA THR A 472 -3.14 -3.77 17.64
C THR A 472 -4.65 -3.91 17.61
N TYR A 473 -5.16 -5.08 17.23
CA TYR A 473 -6.61 -5.30 17.13
C TYR A 473 -7.28 -5.56 18.49
N ASN A 474 -6.49 -5.70 19.56
CA ASN A 474 -6.99 -5.66 20.93
C ASN A 474 -6.90 -4.26 21.56
N HIS A 475 -6.41 -3.24 20.82
CA HIS A 475 -6.23 -1.85 21.26
C HIS A 475 -5.40 -1.73 22.55
N LYS A 476 -4.33 -2.55 22.67
CA LYS A 476 -3.56 -2.72 23.90
C LYS A 476 -2.07 -2.61 23.70
N ILE A 477 -1.41 -2.16 24.75
CA ILE A 477 0.04 -2.33 24.92
C ILE A 477 0.27 -3.43 25.95
N LYS A 478 1.06 -4.43 25.56
CA LYS A 478 1.42 -5.57 26.40
C LYS A 478 2.91 -5.61 26.68
N ARG A 479 3.29 -6.17 27.83
CA ARG A 479 4.67 -6.41 28.22
C ARG A 479 4.95 -7.91 28.21
N LEU A 480 6.00 -8.31 27.50
CA LEU A 480 6.48 -9.69 27.37
C LEU A 480 7.88 -9.81 28.02
N ASP A 481 8.01 -10.72 28.96
CA ASP A 481 9.30 -11.13 29.51
C ASP A 481 9.91 -12.18 28.55
N PRO A 482 11.07 -11.90 27.90
CA PRO A 482 11.64 -12.77 26.88
C PRO A 482 12.24 -14.09 27.43
N ASP A 483 12.46 -14.20 28.74
CA ASP A 483 13.01 -15.38 29.38
C ASP A 483 11.94 -16.35 29.89
N SER A 484 10.91 -15.80 30.54
CA SER A 484 9.79 -16.58 31.06
C SER A 484 8.67 -16.78 30.04
N LEU A 485 8.71 -16.03 28.94
CA LEU A 485 7.68 -15.97 27.89
C LEU A 485 6.30 -15.62 28.48
N THR A 486 6.28 -14.78 29.50
CA THR A 486 5.05 -14.31 30.14
C THR A 486 4.66 -12.96 29.56
N ILE A 487 3.46 -12.88 28.97
CA ILE A 487 2.89 -11.64 28.45
C ILE A 487 1.73 -11.17 29.30
N SER A 488 1.63 -9.85 29.49
CA SER A 488 0.56 -9.20 30.25
C SER A 488 0.23 -7.84 29.71
N THR A 489 -1.06 -7.48 29.72
CA THR A 489 -1.56 -6.15 29.38
C THR A 489 -1.07 -5.11 30.39
N ILE A 490 -0.55 -3.98 29.92
CA ILE A 490 -0.12 -2.84 30.76
C ILE A 490 -0.90 -1.56 30.52
N ALA A 491 -1.53 -1.41 29.34
CA ALA A 491 -2.35 -0.24 29.00
C ALA A 491 -3.33 -0.59 27.86
N GLY A 492 -4.43 0.17 27.77
CA GLY A 492 -5.42 -0.01 26.73
C GLY A 492 -6.54 -1.02 27.07
N GLY A 493 -7.46 -1.21 26.13
CA GLY A 493 -8.65 -2.04 26.34
C GLY A 493 -9.61 -1.99 25.16
N GLU A 494 -10.70 -1.27 25.26
CA GLU A 494 -11.62 -1.01 24.14
C GLU A 494 -11.03 0.07 23.21
N ALA A 495 -11.49 0.10 21.95
CA ALA A 495 -11.15 1.17 21.02
C ALA A 495 -11.57 2.55 21.56
N GLY A 496 -10.71 3.55 21.43
CA GLY A 496 -11.02 4.90 21.84
C GLY A 496 -9.79 5.78 22.03
N GLU A 497 -10.05 7.03 22.42
CA GLU A 497 -9.03 8.03 22.69
C GLU A 497 -9.19 8.55 24.12
N ARG A 498 -8.28 8.19 24.99
CA ARG A 498 -8.28 8.67 26.39
C ARG A 498 -6.89 8.62 26.99
N ASP A 499 -6.48 9.74 27.57
CA ASP A 499 -5.28 9.88 28.39
C ASP A 499 -5.49 9.45 29.85
N GLY A 500 -4.41 9.39 30.62
CA GLY A 500 -4.43 9.13 32.06
C GLY A 500 -4.00 7.72 32.43
N SER A 501 -4.45 7.28 33.62
CA SER A 501 -4.09 5.97 34.18
C SER A 501 -5.00 4.82 33.76
N ASP A 502 -6.03 5.10 32.98
CA ASP A 502 -6.94 4.13 32.36
C ASP A 502 -7.11 4.53 30.88
N PRO A 503 -6.01 4.45 30.10
CA PRO A 503 -5.96 4.97 28.75
C PRO A 503 -6.72 4.09 27.77
N LEU A 504 -7.16 4.70 26.66
CA LEU A 504 -7.67 3.98 25.50
C LEU A 504 -6.84 4.33 24.28
N PHE A 505 -6.65 3.35 23.41
CA PHE A 505 -6.02 3.46 22.10
C PHE A 505 -6.98 2.98 21.02
N TYR A 506 -6.68 3.31 19.77
CA TYR A 506 -7.42 2.81 18.63
C TYR A 506 -6.46 2.26 17.57
N GLU A 507 -6.28 0.94 17.56
CA GLU A 507 -5.35 0.20 16.72
C GLU A 507 -3.90 0.75 16.79
N PRO A 508 -3.26 0.74 17.99
CA PRO A 508 -1.89 1.19 18.12
C PRO A 508 -0.98 0.33 17.22
N GLY A 509 -0.24 0.98 16.29
CA GLY A 509 0.57 0.31 15.29
C GLY A 509 2.00 0.07 15.75
N GLY A 510 2.84 1.10 15.69
CA GLY A 510 4.24 1.04 16.06
C GLY A 510 4.53 1.61 17.44
N LEU A 511 5.66 1.22 18.02
CA LEU A 511 6.13 1.80 19.27
C LEU A 511 7.65 1.79 19.33
N ASP A 512 8.22 2.79 20.02
CA ASP A 512 9.63 2.86 20.36
C ASP A 512 9.81 3.43 21.78
N ALA A 513 11.01 3.40 22.31
CA ALA A 513 11.23 3.67 23.73
C ALA A 513 12.46 4.55 23.99
N SER A 514 12.34 5.48 24.95
CA SER A 514 13.46 6.23 25.52
C SER A 514 13.32 6.34 27.03
N GLY A 515 14.36 5.95 27.77
CA GLY A 515 14.34 5.93 29.23
C GLY A 515 13.21 5.06 29.76
N SER A 516 12.23 5.61 30.47
CA SER A 516 11.04 4.90 30.97
C SER A 516 9.77 5.20 30.16
N LEU A 517 9.90 5.81 28.99
CA LEU A 517 8.78 6.25 28.16
C LEU A 517 8.66 5.35 26.92
N LEU A 518 7.44 4.91 26.63
CA LEU A 518 7.09 4.35 25.34
C LEU A 518 6.36 5.41 24.51
N TYR A 519 6.85 5.63 23.30
CA TYR A 519 6.18 6.42 22.27
C TYR A 519 5.39 5.47 21.38
N ILE A 520 4.13 5.75 21.15
CA ILE A 520 3.17 4.83 20.53
C ILE A 520 2.47 5.56 19.40
N ALA A 521 2.53 5.03 18.18
CA ALA A 521 1.68 5.47 17.09
C ALA A 521 0.26 4.92 17.33
N ASP A 522 -0.65 5.78 17.75
CA ASP A 522 -2.07 5.48 18.00
C ASP A 522 -2.83 5.74 16.70
N THR A 523 -2.71 4.77 15.77
CA THR A 523 -2.90 4.92 14.33
C THR A 523 -4.27 5.48 13.95
N ASN A 524 -5.36 4.87 14.41
CA ASN A 524 -6.71 5.31 14.07
C ASN A 524 -7.18 6.53 14.89
N ASN A 525 -6.40 6.96 15.89
CA ASN A 525 -6.59 8.25 16.58
C ASN A 525 -5.73 9.37 15.96
N HIS A 526 -4.97 9.10 14.89
CA HIS A 526 -4.09 10.07 14.21
C HIS A 526 -3.12 10.79 15.16
N ALA A 527 -2.67 10.11 16.21
CA ALA A 527 -1.93 10.70 17.31
C ALA A 527 -0.70 9.88 17.71
N ILE A 528 0.25 10.55 18.35
CA ILE A 528 1.34 9.89 19.08
C ILE A 528 1.05 9.98 20.56
N ARG A 529 1.16 8.83 21.25
CA ARG A 529 0.91 8.76 22.70
C ARG A 529 2.19 8.39 23.43
N ILE A 530 2.33 8.86 24.65
CA ILE A 530 3.46 8.55 25.53
C ILE A 530 2.95 7.81 26.76
N LEU A 531 3.41 6.57 26.95
CA LEU A 531 3.15 5.78 28.17
C LEU A 531 4.38 5.83 29.06
N ASP A 532 4.25 6.42 30.25
CA ASP A 532 5.26 6.33 31.29
C ASP A 532 5.15 4.97 32.02
N LEU A 533 6.13 4.12 31.83
CA LEU A 533 6.20 2.77 32.40
C LEU A 533 6.31 2.74 33.95
N GLN A 534 6.73 3.84 34.58
CA GLN A 534 6.84 3.93 36.04
C GLN A 534 5.50 4.25 36.68
N SER A 535 4.75 5.16 36.12
CA SER A 535 3.45 5.59 36.64
C SER A 535 2.26 4.84 36.02
N GLY A 536 2.43 4.26 34.84
CA GLY A 536 1.35 3.70 34.02
C GLY A 536 0.44 4.74 33.39
N ASN A 537 0.86 6.02 33.37
CA ASN A 537 0.06 7.12 32.85
C ASN A 537 0.37 7.36 31.36
N VAL A 538 -0.67 7.61 30.57
CA VAL A 538 -0.56 7.96 29.15
C VAL A 538 -0.91 9.42 28.96
N ILE A 539 -0.18 10.09 28.08
CA ILE A 539 -0.48 11.45 27.59
C ILE A 539 -0.36 11.47 26.07
N THR A 540 -1.08 12.37 25.43
CA THR A 540 -0.90 12.66 24.00
C THR A 540 0.35 13.52 23.80
N PHE A 541 1.19 13.17 22.81
CA PHE A 541 2.34 13.97 22.39
C PHE A 541 1.85 15.01 21.39
N GLU A 542 1.73 16.24 21.89
CA GLU A 542 1.19 17.36 21.10
C GLU A 542 2.22 17.86 20.09
N LEU A 543 1.93 17.72 18.81
CA LEU A 543 2.71 18.34 17.75
C LEU A 543 2.35 19.82 17.62
N SER A 544 3.34 20.66 17.33
CA SER A 544 3.18 22.10 17.15
C SER A 544 4.09 22.63 16.05
N GLY A 545 3.75 23.79 15.49
CA GLY A 545 4.50 24.41 14.37
C GLY A 545 3.72 24.41 13.07
N GLU A 546 4.40 24.71 11.99
CA GLU A 546 3.81 24.68 10.64
C GLU A 546 4.16 23.36 9.98
N LEU A 547 3.16 22.59 9.63
CA LEU A 547 3.28 21.40 8.83
C LEU A 547 2.27 21.52 7.67
N ALA A 548 2.78 21.56 6.45
CA ALA A 548 1.90 21.61 5.29
C ALA A 548 1.04 20.33 5.29
N VAL A 549 -0.27 20.48 5.20
CA VAL A 549 -1.16 19.36 4.93
C VAL A 549 -0.92 18.96 3.48
N PRO A 550 -0.49 17.73 3.18
CA PRO A 550 -0.34 17.31 1.80
C PRO A 550 -1.68 17.43 1.07
N PRO A 551 -1.69 17.86 -0.19
CA PRO A 551 -2.92 17.84 -0.96
C PRO A 551 -3.43 16.40 -1.08
N ARG A 552 -4.75 16.22 -1.03
CA ARG A 552 -5.37 14.90 -1.19
C ARG A 552 -4.96 14.26 -2.53
N PRO A 553 -4.85 12.93 -2.62
CA PRO A 553 -4.44 12.26 -3.86
C PRO A 553 -5.27 12.64 -5.09
N ASP A 554 -6.58 12.85 -4.92
CA ASP A 554 -7.51 13.28 -5.96
C ASP A 554 -7.35 14.76 -6.39
N ALA A 555 -6.69 15.57 -5.56
CA ALA A 555 -6.34 16.95 -5.88
C ALA A 555 -4.95 17.09 -6.52
N LEU A 556 -4.18 15.99 -6.57
CA LEU A 556 -2.84 16.00 -7.16
C LEU A 556 -2.91 15.83 -8.68
N PRO A 557 -2.03 16.52 -9.43
CA PRO A 557 -1.91 16.29 -10.87
C PRO A 557 -1.52 14.82 -11.15
N ALA A 558 -2.07 14.26 -12.21
CA ALA A 558 -1.65 12.95 -12.71
C ALA A 558 -0.14 12.95 -12.97
N GLN A 559 0.57 11.89 -12.54
CA GLN A 559 2.01 11.83 -12.71
C GLN A 559 2.38 11.06 -13.97
N ILE A 560 3.27 11.64 -14.79
CA ILE A 560 3.85 11.02 -15.97
C ILE A 560 5.35 10.94 -15.79
N VAL A 561 5.87 9.71 -15.64
CA VAL A 561 7.30 9.48 -15.49
C VAL A 561 7.91 9.13 -16.84
N PHE A 562 8.94 9.87 -17.25
CA PHE A 562 9.69 9.64 -18.49
C PHE A 562 10.83 8.64 -18.25
N ASP A 563 11.36 8.12 -19.35
CA ASP A 563 12.59 7.29 -19.31
C ASP A 563 13.78 8.09 -18.74
N THR A 564 14.66 7.41 -18.02
CA THR A 564 15.87 8.01 -17.45
C THR A 564 16.76 8.62 -18.53
N MET A 565 17.11 9.90 -18.38
CA MET A 565 17.96 10.64 -19.31
C MET A 565 19.38 10.76 -18.79
N VAL A 566 20.36 10.48 -19.68
CA VAL A 566 21.79 10.63 -19.36
C VAL A 566 22.27 11.99 -19.89
N LEU A 567 22.71 12.86 -18.98
CA LEU A 567 23.16 14.22 -19.28
C LEU A 567 24.68 14.35 -19.08
N ALA A 568 25.30 15.28 -19.81
CA ALA A 568 26.71 15.59 -19.66
C ALA A 568 26.93 16.64 -18.57
N PRO A 569 27.95 16.50 -17.70
CA PRO A 569 28.30 17.55 -16.76
C PRO A 569 28.82 18.80 -17.49
N GLY A 570 28.48 19.98 -16.99
CA GLY A 570 28.87 21.28 -17.57
C GLY A 570 27.68 22.11 -18.06
N GLN A 571 27.98 23.08 -18.91
CA GLN A 571 26.94 23.96 -19.45
C GLN A 571 25.93 23.19 -20.31
N GLY A 572 24.64 23.38 -20.04
CA GLY A 572 23.57 22.75 -20.78
C GLY A 572 22.23 23.45 -20.62
N ASN A 573 21.18 22.90 -21.17
CA ASN A 573 19.85 23.46 -21.12
C ASN A 573 18.77 22.42 -20.91
N ILE A 574 17.67 22.86 -20.27
CA ILE A 574 16.42 22.10 -20.15
C ILE A 574 15.41 22.79 -21.07
N THR A 575 14.71 22.01 -21.89
CA THR A 575 13.69 22.51 -22.81
C THR A 575 12.33 21.85 -22.52
N PHE A 576 11.29 22.66 -22.45
CA PHE A 576 9.90 22.21 -22.28
C PHE A 576 9.09 22.52 -23.52
N THR A 577 8.42 21.51 -24.10
CA THR A 577 7.54 21.65 -25.25
C THR A 577 6.16 21.09 -24.92
N ILE A 578 5.11 21.89 -25.18
CA ILE A 578 3.73 21.41 -25.11
C ILE A 578 3.19 21.33 -26.54
N ASN A 579 2.76 20.13 -26.93
CA ASN A 579 2.20 19.84 -28.24
C ASN A 579 0.68 19.79 -28.13
N LEU A 580 0.01 20.82 -28.64
CA LEU A 580 -1.45 20.84 -28.73
C LEU A 580 -1.91 20.09 -30.00
N PRO A 581 -3.06 19.40 -29.97
CA PRO A 581 -3.68 18.82 -31.15
C PRO A 581 -4.03 19.91 -32.19
N ALA A 582 -4.13 19.52 -33.46
CA ALA A 582 -4.49 20.47 -34.52
C ALA A 582 -5.91 21.04 -34.28
N GLY A 583 -6.03 22.37 -34.29
CA GLY A 583 -7.28 23.06 -34.02
C GLY A 583 -7.55 23.35 -32.53
N PHE A 584 -6.54 23.15 -31.66
CA PHE A 584 -6.59 23.53 -30.24
C PHE A 584 -5.69 24.73 -29.96
N LYS A 585 -6.07 25.49 -28.94
CA LYS A 585 -5.29 26.63 -28.42
C LYS A 585 -5.34 26.64 -26.89
N ILE A 586 -4.36 27.27 -26.26
CA ILE A 586 -4.40 27.56 -24.81
C ILE A 586 -5.54 28.58 -24.58
N ASN A 587 -6.33 28.33 -23.55
CA ASN A 587 -7.45 29.17 -23.16
C ASN A 587 -6.92 30.44 -22.50
N ASP A 588 -7.28 31.64 -23.04
CA ASP A 588 -6.89 32.95 -22.52
C ASP A 588 -7.73 33.42 -21.32
N LEU A 589 -8.84 32.69 -21.03
CA LEU A 589 -9.76 33.00 -19.93
C LEU A 589 -9.51 32.14 -18.67
N ALA A 590 -8.59 31.19 -18.75
CA ALA A 590 -8.30 30.28 -17.65
C ALA A 590 -6.78 30.28 -17.31
N PRO A 591 -6.38 30.15 -16.03
CA PRO A 591 -5.00 30.32 -15.60
C PRO A 591 -4.17 29.05 -15.89
N SER A 592 -3.62 28.97 -17.10
CA SER A 592 -2.64 27.91 -17.43
C SER A 592 -1.25 28.28 -16.91
N SER A 593 -0.53 27.30 -16.36
CA SER A 593 0.81 27.52 -15.79
C SER A 593 1.73 26.33 -16.00
N LEU A 594 3.02 26.59 -16.04
CA LEU A 594 4.09 25.61 -16.01
C LEU A 594 5.05 26.02 -14.89
N SER A 595 5.27 25.15 -13.93
CA SER A 595 6.23 25.32 -12.86
C SER A 595 7.21 24.15 -12.82
N TRP A 596 8.39 24.36 -12.27
CA TRP A 596 9.44 23.34 -12.20
C TRP A 596 10.14 23.34 -10.85
N THR A 597 10.47 22.15 -10.41
CA THR A 597 11.33 21.90 -9.27
C THR A 597 12.62 21.26 -9.78
N LEU A 598 13.73 21.97 -9.60
CA LEU A 598 15.05 21.56 -10.05
C LEU A 598 15.91 21.23 -8.84
N ASP A 599 16.49 20.04 -8.83
CA ASP A 599 17.48 19.69 -7.81
C ASP A 599 18.72 20.56 -7.97
N SER A 600 18.96 21.46 -7.02
CA SER A 600 20.09 22.41 -7.07
C SER A 600 21.47 21.73 -7.03
N ARG A 601 21.54 20.45 -6.63
CA ARG A 601 22.76 19.64 -6.69
C ARG A 601 23.09 19.20 -8.11
N LEU A 602 22.05 19.01 -8.94
CA LEU A 602 22.18 18.51 -10.31
C LEU A 602 22.15 19.61 -11.35
N PHE A 603 21.41 20.67 -11.11
CA PHE A 603 21.29 21.79 -12.04
C PHE A 603 21.31 23.13 -11.31
N SER A 604 22.20 24.02 -11.74
CA SER A 604 22.32 25.37 -11.23
C SER A 604 22.38 26.36 -12.41
N GLY A 605 21.57 27.41 -12.36
CA GLY A 605 21.51 28.43 -13.42
C GLY A 605 20.79 29.68 -12.97
N ASP A 606 20.82 30.71 -13.81
CA ASP A 606 20.00 31.93 -13.63
C ASP A 606 18.58 31.62 -14.16
N VAL A 607 17.81 30.85 -13.36
CA VAL A 607 16.44 30.46 -13.72
C VAL A 607 15.52 31.63 -13.37
N PRO A 608 14.87 32.27 -14.36
CA PRO A 608 14.21 33.56 -14.15
C PRO A 608 12.97 33.53 -13.24
N ALA A 609 12.40 32.39 -12.99
CA ALA A 609 11.29 32.14 -12.05
C ALA A 609 11.08 30.65 -11.84
N GLU A 610 10.45 30.26 -10.73
CA GLU A 610 10.06 28.86 -10.48
C GLU A 610 8.81 28.45 -11.28
N SER A 611 8.11 29.41 -11.90
CA SER A 611 6.92 29.19 -12.72
C SER A 611 6.70 30.27 -13.77
N ILE A 612 5.98 29.90 -14.82
CA ILE A 612 5.49 30.83 -15.84
C ILE A 612 3.99 30.64 -16.09
N ASN A 613 3.29 31.71 -16.40
CA ASN A 613 1.93 31.63 -16.91
C ASN A 613 1.97 31.34 -18.41
N LEU A 614 1.17 30.37 -18.84
CA LEU A 614 1.01 30.02 -20.25
C LEU A 614 -0.14 30.84 -20.87
N ALA A 615 0.10 31.43 -22.02
CA ALA A 615 -0.88 32.22 -22.79
C ALA A 615 -0.96 31.66 -24.22
N PRO A 616 -2.00 32.02 -25.00
CA PRO A 616 -2.14 31.57 -26.39
C PRO A 616 -0.97 31.93 -27.31
N ASP A 617 -0.20 32.96 -26.97
CA ASP A 617 1.00 33.42 -27.69
C ASP A 617 2.31 32.88 -27.08
N THR A 618 2.25 32.01 -26.08
CA THR A 618 3.44 31.36 -25.53
C THR A 618 4.15 30.55 -26.61
N THR A 619 5.44 30.82 -26.78
CA THR A 619 6.27 30.12 -27.77
C THR A 619 7.05 28.98 -27.13
N PHE A 620 6.96 27.79 -27.72
CA PHE A 620 7.72 26.62 -27.33
C PHE A 620 8.90 26.35 -28.27
N PRO A 621 10.03 25.73 -27.81
CA PRO A 621 10.26 25.30 -26.44
C PRO A 621 10.59 26.47 -25.49
N ILE A 622 10.17 26.35 -24.24
CA ILE A 622 10.69 27.15 -23.13
C ILE A 622 12.06 26.60 -22.77
N GLN A 623 13.07 27.47 -22.55
CA GLN A 623 14.45 27.04 -22.29
C GLN A 623 14.95 27.58 -20.96
N LEU A 624 15.57 26.71 -20.17
CA LEU A 624 16.33 27.05 -18.97
C LEU A 624 17.80 26.75 -19.23
N GLU A 625 18.67 27.76 -19.13
CA GLU A 625 20.11 27.58 -19.30
C GLU A 625 20.81 27.46 -17.95
N GLY A 626 21.75 26.52 -17.83
CA GLY A 626 22.47 26.32 -16.57
C GLY A 626 23.61 25.34 -16.68
N THR A 627 24.07 24.83 -15.53
CA THR A 627 25.18 23.90 -15.40
C THR A 627 24.69 22.63 -14.76
N PHE A 628 24.87 21.50 -15.42
CA PHE A 628 24.66 20.18 -14.86
C PHE A 628 25.87 19.74 -14.04
N THR A 629 25.63 19.21 -12.85
CA THR A 629 26.64 18.66 -11.93
C THR A 629 26.50 17.14 -11.87
N GLU A 630 27.60 16.42 -11.82
CA GLU A 630 27.59 14.95 -11.71
C GLU A 630 26.74 14.46 -10.52
N GLY A 631 25.88 13.48 -10.78
CA GLY A 631 24.93 12.92 -9.82
C GLY A 631 23.71 12.31 -10.50
N SER A 632 22.75 11.89 -9.70
CA SER A 632 21.44 11.40 -10.16
C SER A 632 20.30 12.06 -9.37
N GLY A 633 19.13 12.15 -9.96
CA GLY A 633 17.94 12.72 -9.36
C GLY A 633 16.84 12.98 -10.38
N ASN A 634 15.83 13.78 -10.03
CA ASN A 634 14.68 14.06 -10.88
C ASN A 634 14.57 15.53 -11.24
N ILE A 635 14.13 15.81 -12.46
CA ILE A 635 13.61 17.10 -12.89
C ILE A 635 12.08 16.97 -12.89
N VAL A 636 11.40 17.76 -12.07
CA VAL A 636 9.96 17.70 -11.90
C VAL A 636 9.31 18.96 -12.47
N VAL A 637 8.26 18.79 -13.27
CA VAL A 637 7.53 19.89 -13.90
C VAL A 637 6.04 19.71 -13.67
N ASP A 638 5.39 20.67 -13.01
CA ASP A 638 3.95 20.70 -12.85
C ASP A 638 3.31 21.54 -13.95
N LEU A 639 2.39 20.94 -14.69
CA LEU A 639 1.65 21.55 -15.78
C LEU A 639 0.16 21.61 -15.44
N LEU A 640 -0.39 22.82 -15.32
CA LEU A 640 -1.82 23.08 -15.38
C LEU A 640 -2.14 23.76 -16.71
N LEU A 641 -2.85 23.07 -17.60
CA LEU A 641 -3.14 23.54 -18.94
C LEU A 641 -4.63 23.49 -19.23
N TYR A 642 -5.20 24.63 -19.55
CA TYR A 642 -6.53 24.74 -20.11
C TYR A 642 -6.42 24.91 -21.63
N SER A 643 -6.88 23.94 -22.40
CA SER A 643 -6.87 23.97 -23.87
C SER A 643 -8.27 23.83 -24.42
N CYS A 644 -8.59 24.56 -25.48
CA CYS A 644 -9.91 24.57 -26.10
C CYS A 644 -9.81 24.41 -27.62
N GLU A 645 -10.82 23.76 -28.20
CA GLU A 645 -10.98 23.77 -29.67
C GLU A 645 -11.18 25.17 -30.22
N GLU A 646 -10.68 25.45 -31.41
CA GLU A 646 -10.91 26.70 -32.12
C GLU A 646 -12.31 26.69 -32.77
N GLY A 647 -13.29 27.44 -32.22
CA GLY A 647 -14.66 27.50 -32.74
C GLY A 647 -15.63 28.34 -31.91
N GLU A 648 -16.89 28.50 -32.37
CA GLU A 648 -17.92 29.27 -31.66
C GLU A 648 -18.60 28.46 -30.53
N GLU A 649 -18.54 27.12 -30.57
CA GLU A 649 -18.97 26.19 -29.50
C GLU A 649 -17.81 25.25 -29.21
N SER A 650 -16.78 25.76 -28.50
CA SER A 650 -15.55 25.02 -28.22
C SER A 650 -15.63 24.15 -26.96
N LEU A 651 -15.26 22.88 -27.06
CA LEU A 651 -14.97 22.06 -25.91
C LEU A 651 -13.61 22.46 -25.33
N CYS A 652 -13.54 22.54 -24.01
CA CYS A 652 -12.31 22.85 -23.30
C CYS A 652 -11.90 21.65 -22.43
N TYR A 653 -10.62 21.38 -22.40
CA TYR A 653 -9.98 20.31 -21.66
C TYR A 653 -9.04 20.90 -20.62
N VAL A 654 -8.85 20.19 -19.53
CA VAL A 654 -7.94 20.57 -18.45
C VAL A 654 -6.94 19.44 -18.25
N ASP A 655 -5.67 19.72 -18.53
CA ASP A 655 -4.57 18.84 -18.15
C ASP A 655 -3.95 19.38 -16.86
N ASN A 656 -4.03 18.59 -15.79
CA ASN A 656 -3.33 18.85 -14.54
C ASN A 656 -2.38 17.68 -14.31
N VAL A 657 -1.11 17.85 -14.75
CA VAL A 657 -0.14 16.75 -14.78
C VAL A 657 1.20 17.17 -14.19
N GLN A 658 1.85 16.22 -13.53
CA GLN A 658 3.22 16.34 -13.11
C GLN A 658 4.11 15.47 -14.01
N LEU A 659 5.06 16.08 -14.69
CA LEU A 659 6.02 15.44 -15.57
C LEU A 659 7.31 15.21 -14.79
N VAL A 660 7.72 13.96 -14.61
CA VAL A 660 8.92 13.58 -13.87
C VAL A 660 9.92 12.97 -14.85
N THR A 661 11.12 13.53 -14.90
CA THR A 661 12.21 13.01 -15.73
C THR A 661 13.39 12.63 -14.83
N PRO A 662 13.61 11.32 -14.60
CA PRO A 662 14.82 10.85 -13.92
C PRO A 662 16.06 11.20 -14.75
N VAL A 663 17.10 11.73 -14.13
CA VAL A 663 18.34 12.11 -14.82
C VAL A 663 19.57 11.55 -14.13
N VAL A 664 20.54 11.16 -14.94
CA VAL A 664 21.90 10.78 -14.50
C VAL A 664 22.89 11.69 -15.21
N VAL A 665 23.61 12.51 -14.45
CA VAL A 665 24.63 13.41 -15.00
C VAL A 665 25.99 12.74 -14.92
N GLN A 666 26.53 12.34 -16.08
CA GLN A 666 27.82 11.66 -16.21
C GLN A 666 28.46 11.94 -17.58
N ASP A 667 29.77 11.64 -17.70
CA ASP A 667 30.49 11.80 -18.96
C ASP A 667 29.83 11.04 -20.13
N GLY A 668 29.68 11.71 -21.26
CA GLY A 668 29.15 11.14 -22.50
C GLY A 668 27.63 11.26 -22.64
N GLY A 669 26.95 11.92 -21.73
CA GLY A 669 25.53 12.25 -21.85
C GLY A 669 25.22 13.42 -22.81
N SER A 670 23.95 13.82 -22.87
CA SER A 670 23.46 14.97 -23.65
C SER A 670 23.72 16.27 -22.92
N GLU A 671 23.98 17.36 -23.66
CA GLU A 671 24.03 18.73 -23.11
C GLU A 671 22.62 19.34 -22.96
N THR A 672 21.58 18.65 -23.45
CA THR A 672 20.19 19.13 -23.44
C THR A 672 19.27 18.05 -22.90
N LEU A 673 18.43 18.42 -21.94
CA LEU A 673 17.26 17.68 -21.50
C LEU A 673 16.03 18.23 -22.23
N SER A 674 15.32 17.40 -23.00
CA SER A 674 14.05 17.79 -23.62
C SER A 674 12.90 17.06 -22.96
N ILE A 675 11.92 17.83 -22.46
CA ILE A 675 10.67 17.32 -21.88
C ILE A 675 9.54 17.77 -22.80
N ASP A 676 8.94 16.81 -23.51
CA ASP A 676 7.91 17.04 -24.50
C ASP A 676 6.58 16.42 -24.02
N TYR A 677 5.59 17.26 -23.76
CA TYR A 677 4.23 16.85 -23.41
C TYR A 677 3.30 16.98 -24.60
N THR A 678 2.49 15.98 -24.86
CA THR A 678 1.46 16.03 -25.91
C THR A 678 0.09 15.89 -25.27
N VAL A 679 -0.77 16.88 -25.47
CA VAL A 679 -2.15 16.89 -24.98
C VAL A 679 -2.94 15.78 -25.67
N ASN A 680 -3.57 14.92 -24.88
CA ASN A 680 -4.42 13.85 -25.39
C ASN A 680 -5.89 14.23 -25.20
N VAL A 681 -6.61 14.47 -26.31
CA VAL A 681 -8.02 14.87 -26.29
C VAL A 681 -8.99 13.73 -26.55
N ASN A 682 -8.50 12.49 -26.54
CA ASN A 682 -9.29 11.27 -26.83
C ASN A 682 -9.49 10.37 -25.59
N GLU A 683 -9.06 10.81 -24.40
CA GLU A 683 -9.28 10.09 -23.14
C GLU A 683 -10.26 10.80 -22.24
#